data_12766e5640679d6b7e0ba60e8aef1145
#
_entry.id   12766e5640679d6b7e0ba60e8aef1145
#
_cell.length_a   1.000
_cell.length_b   1.000
_cell.length_c   1.000
_cell.angle_alpha   90.00
_cell.angle_beta   90.00
_cell.angle_gamma   90.00
#
_symmetry.space_group_name_H-M   'P 1'
#
loop_
_entity.id
_entity.type
_entity.pdbx_description
1 polymer ?
#
loop_
_entity_poly.entity_id
_entity_poly.type
_entity_poly.pdbx_seq_one_letter_code
_entity_poly.pdbx_strand_id
1 'polypeptide(L)'
;MKNRVSFFCLHTCLLLFSCWTMYPALGHAADGDVISRLKFKQISTLDGLPTDEVQKIYQDKEGFLWFATRYGFCKYDGYQITVYKSSLNTPGLLTSNNIYCFADDNDGFLWIGTQEGLNTLNKKTGEIRQYTAPAIPNNAVSCLLVTRENEVWIGTDSGLCRYVAEKDSFVMYDGKSTDGIFPAASIKSLFEDSDGDLWVGTWSSGLFRYSRKEDKFYAYPKINERNSAHVIYQDSNRKMWVGGWDCGLFLLNHPKDMANVSYTHYSHRIGDDASLSDNIVYDIVEDVHTHTLWIGTRVGLSIMKQENPGTFINYKSLHSAYHIPCDEINSLLRDRFNNIWLGSIGGGVLMIDTKQSPFAFYSLNLAEDDVPTTAVRALFADADKDLWLGTGSYGLARKDYETGVLSFFSHIPEFSDIPSVPTVNYIIQRKNGEVWFATYDGGILIYEKGEKVKVLTESDTPYLYSDCVSALCEDSKGNCWVGCRGGMGISLADGGHYRFGTLSFAGGGLADWYHVKDIVEDADGSFWIATANYGIIHIMGDVLHPETLKYSNYSYNNGQLATNSVLCLHVDKSGRLWAGTEGGGLYLYDYKENVFTEKNQEYQLSADMIGSIEEDRQGCLWMGTNMGLVQLFVPMDENLATVRVYTTADGLQDNFFISQSSCSREGELFFGGNKGYNSFLPASLEKDNEAVPYLITDIKIFNRSFAVLEPEVRERISSVMPSFTRKLDLPYGYNNFSIEFASLTYKNPGLNRYAYQLVGFDKDWQYTDANRRFAYYNNLKSGTYRFRLKATNENGIWSQEIRELEVVVLPPFWATWWAYIIYALIGAAIVCFILRTAKNRVQLRNELHLREMEKSKLEELNHAKLQFFTNITHELLTPLTIISATVDELKMRFPGHDDLYTVMGSNISRLIRLLQQILEFRKAETGNLKLRVSP
;
A
#
# COMPACT_ATOMS: atom_id res chain seq x y z
N MET A 1 -58.00 -53.12 -26.30
CA MET A 1 -56.47 -52.89 -26.33
C MET A 1 -56.03 -51.73 -27.18
N LYS A 2 -56.84 -50.94 -27.83
CA LYS A 2 -56.46 -49.77 -28.62
C LYS A 2 -56.42 -48.44 -27.85
N ASN A 3 -57.08 -48.38 -26.68
CA ASN A 3 -57.15 -47.09 -25.87
C ASN A 3 -56.11 -46.94 -24.76
N ARG A 4 -55.13 -47.88 -24.54
CA ARG A 4 -54.08 -47.79 -23.57
C ARG A 4 -52.71 -47.33 -24.13
N VAL A 5 -52.54 -47.42 -25.44
CA VAL A 5 -51.30 -47.04 -26.12
C VAL A 5 -51.31 -45.50 -26.38
N SER A 6 -52.50 -44.89 -26.56
CA SER A 6 -52.60 -43.46 -26.81
C SER A 6 -52.36 -42.56 -25.57
N PHE A 7 -52.62 -43.13 -24.39
CA PHE A 7 -52.42 -42.39 -23.11
C PHE A 7 -50.97 -42.40 -22.63
N PHE A 8 -50.21 -43.46 -23.02
CA PHE A 8 -48.76 -43.57 -22.67
C PHE A 8 -47.91 -42.64 -23.57
N CYS A 9 -48.27 -42.45 -24.85
CA CYS A 9 -47.52 -41.50 -25.70
C CYS A 9 -47.79 -40.05 -25.37
N LEU A 10 -48.98 -39.70 -24.86
CA LEU A 10 -49.31 -38.32 -24.46
C LEU A 10 -48.64 -37.93 -23.15
N HIS A 11 -48.48 -38.88 -22.19
CA HIS A 11 -47.77 -38.63 -20.94
C HIS A 11 -46.26 -38.56 -21.11
N THR A 12 -45.67 -39.35 -22.01
CA THR A 12 -44.21 -39.26 -22.30
C THR A 12 -43.89 -38.01 -23.12
N CYS A 13 -44.71 -37.54 -24.01
CA CYS A 13 -44.55 -36.26 -24.69
C CYS A 13 -44.72 -35.06 -23.73
N LEU A 14 -45.66 -35.13 -22.78
CA LEU A 14 -45.84 -34.09 -21.77
C LEU A 14 -44.68 -34.07 -20.72
N LEU A 15 -44.12 -35.23 -20.37
CA LEU A 15 -42.91 -35.29 -19.51
C LEU A 15 -41.63 -34.86 -20.24
N LEU A 16 -41.51 -35.09 -21.52
CA LEU A 16 -40.38 -34.57 -22.33
C LEU A 16 -40.51 -33.06 -22.62
N PHE A 17 -41.75 -32.54 -22.70
CA PHE A 17 -41.97 -31.10 -22.83
C PHE A 17 -41.79 -30.33 -21.51
N SER A 18 -42.11 -30.98 -20.36
CA SER A 18 -41.87 -30.39 -19.03
C SER A 18 -40.40 -30.46 -18.57
N CYS A 19 -39.58 -31.39 -19.08
CA CYS A 19 -38.11 -31.38 -18.90
C CYS A 19 -37.39 -30.36 -19.79
N TRP A 20 -38.02 -29.86 -20.88
CA TRP A 20 -37.43 -28.86 -21.73
C TRP A 20 -37.70 -27.40 -21.26
N THR A 21 -38.60 -27.22 -20.29
CA THR A 21 -38.94 -25.91 -19.70
C THR A 21 -38.32 -25.71 -18.31
N MET A 22 -37.49 -26.64 -17.81
CA MET A 22 -36.74 -26.53 -16.57
C MET A 22 -35.21 -26.56 -16.75
N TYR A 23 -34.69 -26.12 -17.89
CA TYR A 23 -33.40 -25.50 -17.88
C TYR A 23 -33.68 -24.04 -17.48
N PRO A 24 -33.23 -23.58 -16.32
CA PRO A 24 -33.11 -22.16 -16.15
C PRO A 24 -32.17 -21.72 -17.27
N ALA A 25 -32.67 -20.89 -18.16
CA ALA A 25 -31.81 -20.06 -18.96
C ALA A 25 -30.70 -19.58 -17.98
N LEU A 26 -29.48 -20.02 -18.19
CA LEU A 26 -28.31 -19.31 -17.69
C LEU A 26 -28.39 -17.95 -18.37
N GLY A 27 -29.28 -17.15 -17.77
CA GLY A 27 -29.54 -15.79 -18.15
C GLY A 27 -28.24 -15.04 -18.02
N HIS A 28 -28.03 -14.25 -19.04
CA HIS A 28 -27.19 -13.08 -19.05
C HIS A 28 -26.58 -12.75 -17.67
N ALA A 29 -25.29 -12.91 -17.50
CA ALA A 29 -24.54 -12.00 -16.68
C ALA A 29 -24.47 -10.65 -17.43
N ALA A 30 -25.66 -10.05 -17.57
CA ALA A 30 -25.79 -8.65 -17.88
C ALA A 30 -25.39 -7.90 -16.62
N ASP A 31 -24.57 -6.88 -16.73
CA ASP A 31 -24.34 -5.77 -15.79
C ASP A 31 -24.87 -6.02 -14.37
N GLY A 32 -24.44 -7.10 -13.77
CA GLY A 32 -25.05 -7.61 -12.57
C GLY A 32 -24.01 -7.80 -11.51
N ASP A 33 -24.23 -7.13 -10.46
CA ASP A 33 -23.81 -7.43 -9.09
C ASP A 33 -22.31 -7.54 -8.82
N VAL A 34 -21.69 -6.36 -8.87
CA VAL A 34 -20.41 -6.08 -8.20
C VAL A 34 -20.40 -6.53 -6.72
N ILE A 35 -21.55 -6.67 -6.12
CA ILE A 35 -21.74 -7.15 -4.74
C ILE A 35 -21.50 -8.66 -4.62
N SER A 36 -21.50 -9.43 -5.70
CA SER A 36 -21.47 -10.89 -5.63
C SER A 36 -20.15 -11.53 -5.20
N ARG A 37 -19.02 -10.80 -5.18
CA ARG A 37 -17.70 -11.34 -4.76
C ARG A 37 -16.84 -10.27 -4.07
N LEU A 38 -17.23 -9.86 -2.87
CA LEU A 38 -16.40 -8.97 -2.06
C LEU A 38 -15.07 -9.63 -1.73
N LYS A 39 -13.98 -8.89 -1.93
CA LYS A 39 -12.65 -9.28 -1.47
C LYS A 39 -12.37 -8.60 -0.14
N PHE A 40 -11.94 -9.37 0.85
CA PHE A 40 -11.62 -8.88 2.18
C PHE A 40 -10.10 -8.85 2.38
N LYS A 41 -9.58 -7.70 2.81
CA LYS A 41 -8.24 -7.62 3.41
C LYS A 41 -8.41 -7.74 4.91
N GLN A 42 -7.81 -8.75 5.52
CA GLN A 42 -7.93 -9.03 6.94
C GLN A 42 -6.72 -8.49 7.70
N ILE A 43 -6.97 -7.90 8.87
CA ILE A 43 -5.98 -7.52 9.88
C ILE A 43 -6.34 -8.29 11.16
N SER A 44 -5.39 -9.08 11.63
CA SER A 44 -5.58 -10.04 12.73
C SER A 44 -4.51 -9.90 13.82
N THR A 45 -4.50 -10.80 14.76
CA THR A 45 -3.44 -10.94 15.77
C THR A 45 -2.06 -11.21 15.14
N LEU A 46 -2.00 -11.77 13.94
CA LEU A 46 -0.77 -11.98 13.19
C LEU A 46 -0.16 -10.65 12.72
N ASP A 47 -0.99 -9.62 12.54
CA ASP A 47 -0.59 -8.28 12.10
C ASP A 47 -0.32 -7.33 13.28
N GLY A 48 -0.50 -7.82 14.52
CA GLY A 48 -0.21 -7.07 15.75
C GLY A 48 -1.43 -6.59 16.54
N LEU A 49 -2.67 -6.99 16.18
CA LEU A 49 -3.82 -6.78 17.05
C LEU A 49 -3.66 -7.55 18.36
N PRO A 50 -4.09 -6.99 19.51
CA PRO A 50 -4.02 -7.71 20.79
C PRO A 50 -5.03 -8.86 20.87
N THR A 51 -6.05 -8.86 20.04
CA THR A 51 -7.11 -9.88 19.92
C THR A 51 -7.84 -9.71 18.60
N ASP A 52 -8.43 -10.80 18.10
CA ASP A 52 -9.31 -10.76 16.91
C ASP A 52 -10.77 -10.35 17.25
N GLU A 53 -11.02 -9.89 18.48
CA GLU A 53 -12.28 -9.32 18.92
C GLU A 53 -12.25 -7.79 18.86
N VAL A 54 -12.82 -7.20 17.80
CA VAL A 54 -12.87 -5.76 17.59
C VAL A 54 -14.29 -5.24 17.81
N GLN A 55 -14.45 -4.35 18.79
CA GLN A 55 -15.75 -3.83 19.21
C GLN A 55 -16.18 -2.59 18.43
N LYS A 56 -15.24 -1.69 18.11
CA LYS A 56 -15.49 -0.47 17.33
C LYS A 56 -14.28 -0.09 16.51
N ILE A 57 -14.52 0.39 15.31
CA ILE A 57 -13.54 1.03 14.42
C ILE A 57 -13.87 2.51 14.31
N TYR A 58 -12.86 3.35 14.35
CA TYR A 58 -12.99 4.79 14.24
C TYR A 58 -11.84 5.38 13.41
N GLN A 59 -12.12 6.39 12.56
CA GLN A 59 -11.10 7.15 11.87
C GLN A 59 -11.05 8.56 12.42
N ASP A 60 -9.85 9.00 12.87
CA ASP A 60 -9.68 10.36 13.40
C ASP A 60 -9.52 11.41 12.28
N LYS A 61 -9.47 12.67 12.68
CA LYS A 61 -9.38 13.82 11.75
C LYS A 61 -8.04 13.86 11.00
N GLU A 62 -6.98 13.31 11.57
CA GLU A 62 -5.69 13.14 10.91
C GLU A 62 -5.68 12.02 9.88
N GLY A 63 -6.62 11.07 10.00
CA GLY A 63 -6.80 9.94 9.10
C GLY A 63 -6.35 8.60 9.66
N PHE A 64 -5.79 8.54 10.88
CA PHE A 64 -5.46 7.27 11.53
C PHE A 64 -6.70 6.48 11.87
N LEU A 65 -6.59 5.15 11.78
CA LEU A 65 -7.62 4.25 12.24
C LEU A 65 -7.36 3.82 13.69
N TRP A 66 -8.45 3.75 14.45
CA TRP A 66 -8.44 3.33 15.85
C TRP A 66 -9.35 2.13 16.03
N PHE A 67 -8.84 1.08 16.68
CA PHE A 67 -9.57 -0.15 16.93
C PHE A 67 -9.81 -0.33 18.42
N ALA A 68 -11.07 -0.42 18.84
CA ALA A 68 -11.47 -0.73 20.20
C ALA A 68 -11.49 -2.24 20.39
N THR A 69 -10.80 -2.72 21.41
CA THR A 69 -10.75 -4.14 21.78
C THR A 69 -10.98 -4.35 23.27
N ARG A 70 -11.14 -5.61 23.69
CA ARG A 70 -11.20 -5.95 25.13
C ARG A 70 -9.86 -5.89 25.85
N TYR A 71 -8.75 -5.75 25.09
CA TYR A 71 -7.38 -5.77 25.63
C TYR A 71 -6.60 -4.49 25.32
N GLY A 72 -7.30 -3.36 25.32
CA GLY A 72 -6.78 -2.03 24.98
C GLY A 72 -7.33 -1.52 23.66
N PHE A 73 -6.78 -0.39 23.21
CA PHE A 73 -7.08 0.16 21.91
C PHE A 73 -5.83 0.27 21.05
N CYS A 74 -6.03 0.28 19.74
CA CYS A 74 -4.96 0.27 18.77
C CYS A 74 -5.05 1.48 17.86
N LYS A 75 -3.90 2.07 17.52
CA LYS A 75 -3.72 3.05 16.46
C LYS A 75 -3.08 2.35 15.26
N TYR A 76 -3.65 2.51 14.07
CA TYR A 76 -3.17 1.92 12.82
C TYR A 76 -2.87 3.02 11.80
N ASP A 77 -1.68 2.99 11.19
CA ASP A 77 -1.18 3.96 10.21
C ASP A 77 -1.14 3.42 8.76
N GLY A 78 -1.74 2.25 8.53
CA GLY A 78 -1.68 1.52 7.26
C GLY A 78 -0.58 0.45 7.21
N TYR A 79 0.38 0.49 8.14
CA TYR A 79 1.55 -0.41 8.18
C TYR A 79 1.77 -1.05 9.55
N GLN A 80 1.64 -0.26 10.62
CA GLN A 80 1.94 -0.69 11.99
C GLN A 80 0.75 -0.46 12.92
N ILE A 81 0.59 -1.36 13.87
CA ILE A 81 -0.38 -1.26 14.95
C ILE A 81 0.33 -0.89 16.24
N THR A 82 -0.02 0.27 16.81
CA THR A 82 0.44 0.69 18.12
C THR A 82 -0.64 0.41 19.14
N VAL A 83 -0.34 -0.43 20.15
CA VAL A 83 -1.30 -0.84 21.19
C VAL A 83 -1.17 0.02 22.45
N TYR A 84 -2.28 0.58 22.90
CA TYR A 84 -2.42 1.33 24.17
C TYR A 84 -3.20 0.48 25.17
N LYS A 85 -2.57 0.11 26.27
CA LYS A 85 -3.20 -0.67 27.36
C LYS A 85 -2.55 -0.44 28.69
N SER A 86 -3.31 -0.54 29.76
CA SER A 86 -2.77 -0.66 31.12
C SER A 86 -2.12 -2.03 31.29
N SER A 87 -0.88 -2.04 31.79
CA SER A 87 -0.08 -3.26 32.03
C SER A 87 0.79 -3.07 33.27
N LEU A 88 1.57 -4.09 33.62
CA LEU A 88 2.55 -3.99 34.72
C LEU A 88 3.57 -2.86 34.50
N ASN A 89 3.92 -2.58 33.24
CA ASN A 89 4.85 -1.50 32.88
C ASN A 89 4.17 -0.12 32.76
N THR A 90 2.85 -0.09 32.56
CA THR A 90 2.02 1.11 32.42
C THR A 90 0.76 0.99 33.28
N PRO A 91 0.92 0.87 34.62
CA PRO A 91 -0.22 0.71 35.50
C PRO A 91 -1.07 1.98 35.53
N GLY A 92 -2.39 1.81 35.43
CA GLY A 92 -3.33 2.93 35.50
C GLY A 92 -3.32 3.87 34.27
N LEU A 93 -2.79 3.44 33.13
CA LEU A 93 -2.83 4.23 31.89
C LEU A 93 -4.27 4.50 31.43
N LEU A 94 -5.14 3.50 31.54
CA LEU A 94 -6.58 3.56 31.22
C LEU A 94 -7.42 3.15 32.43
N THR A 95 -8.65 3.64 32.50
CA THR A 95 -9.64 3.21 33.49
C THR A 95 -9.97 1.72 33.33
N SER A 96 -10.06 1.22 32.10
CA SER A 96 -10.21 -0.18 31.75
C SER A 96 -9.60 -0.47 30.38
N ASN A 97 -9.10 -1.69 30.17
CA ASN A 97 -8.64 -2.15 28.86
C ASN A 97 -9.81 -2.59 27.94
N ASN A 98 -11.02 -2.72 28.45
CA ASN A 98 -12.20 -3.06 27.65
C ASN A 98 -12.79 -1.77 27.05
N ILE A 99 -12.49 -1.51 25.78
CA ILE A 99 -12.83 -0.27 25.09
C ILE A 99 -14.10 -0.47 24.25
N TYR A 100 -15.04 0.46 24.33
CA TYR A 100 -16.34 0.37 23.63
C TYR A 100 -16.47 1.35 22.47
N CYS A 101 -15.97 2.60 22.62
CA CYS A 101 -16.23 3.64 21.63
C CYS A 101 -15.16 4.73 21.62
N PHE A 102 -15.12 5.50 20.52
CA PHE A 102 -14.27 6.66 20.34
C PHE A 102 -15.07 7.84 19.79
N ALA A 103 -14.57 9.05 20.06
CA ALA A 103 -14.95 10.28 19.37
C ALA A 103 -13.79 11.28 19.38
N ASP A 104 -13.63 12.09 18.33
CA ASP A 104 -12.51 13.01 18.15
C ASP A 104 -13.02 14.47 18.09
N ASP A 105 -12.56 15.33 19.00
CA ASP A 105 -12.98 16.73 19.02
C ASP A 105 -12.10 17.65 18.16
N ASN A 106 -12.46 18.93 18.04
CA ASN A 106 -11.70 19.90 17.27
C ASN A 106 -10.48 20.42 18.03
N ASP A 107 -10.38 20.15 19.35
CA ASP A 107 -9.30 20.62 20.21
C ASP A 107 -8.11 19.65 20.22
N GLY A 108 -8.29 18.48 19.57
CA GLY A 108 -7.28 17.45 19.39
C GLY A 108 -7.26 16.40 20.48
N PHE A 109 -8.40 16.23 21.18
CA PHE A 109 -8.60 15.13 22.11
C PHE A 109 -9.37 13.98 21.47
N LEU A 110 -8.84 12.77 21.60
CA LEU A 110 -9.57 11.55 21.34
C LEU A 110 -10.24 11.08 22.63
N TRP A 111 -11.56 11.07 22.63
CA TRP A 111 -12.40 10.59 23.73
C TRP A 111 -12.58 9.09 23.61
N ILE A 112 -12.39 8.36 24.71
CA ILE A 112 -12.31 6.88 24.74
C ILE A 112 -13.25 6.37 25.84
N GLY A 113 -14.35 5.76 25.43
CA GLY A 113 -15.30 5.13 26.35
C GLY A 113 -14.90 3.70 26.67
N THR A 114 -14.87 3.36 27.95
CA THR A 114 -14.50 2.05 28.44
C THR A 114 -15.55 1.46 29.38
N GLN A 115 -15.34 0.22 29.77
CA GLN A 115 -16.22 -0.44 30.75
C GLN A 115 -16.20 0.23 32.14
N GLU A 116 -15.09 0.88 32.54
CA GLU A 116 -14.89 1.39 33.90
C GLU A 116 -14.54 2.90 33.95
N GLY A 117 -14.88 3.65 32.93
CA GLY A 117 -14.70 5.09 32.87
C GLY A 117 -14.57 5.65 31.48
N LEU A 118 -14.43 6.98 31.46
CA LEU A 118 -14.14 7.77 30.26
C LEU A 118 -12.68 8.22 30.32
N ASN A 119 -11.97 8.10 29.21
CA ASN A 119 -10.61 8.58 29.08
C ASN A 119 -10.54 9.60 27.93
N THR A 120 -9.59 10.54 28.01
CA THR A 120 -9.27 11.44 26.91
C THR A 120 -7.78 11.36 26.61
N LEU A 121 -7.44 11.11 25.36
CA LEU A 121 -6.07 11.16 24.87
C LEU A 121 -5.84 12.50 24.16
N ASN A 122 -4.98 13.35 24.71
CA ASN A 122 -4.48 14.51 23.97
C ASN A 122 -3.54 14.02 22.87
N LYS A 123 -3.97 14.06 21.61
CA LYS A 123 -3.19 13.55 20.46
C LYS A 123 -1.89 14.34 20.25
N LYS A 124 -1.84 15.62 20.69
CA LYS A 124 -0.65 16.46 20.56
C LYS A 124 0.41 16.18 21.62
N THR A 125 0.02 15.95 22.88
CA THR A 125 0.98 15.73 23.99
C THR A 125 1.17 14.26 24.31
N GLY A 126 0.20 13.40 23.97
CA GLY A 126 0.15 11.98 24.34
C GLY A 126 -0.33 11.73 25.77
N GLU A 127 -0.79 12.77 26.48
CA GLU A 127 -1.35 12.61 27.84
C GLU A 127 -2.74 12.00 27.80
N ILE A 128 -2.99 11.11 28.77
CA ILE A 128 -4.32 10.52 29.01
C ILE A 128 -4.87 11.04 30.31
N ARG A 129 -6.12 11.53 30.29
CA ARG A 129 -6.90 11.92 31.47
C ARG A 129 -8.06 10.95 31.63
N GLN A 130 -8.54 10.79 32.88
CA GLN A 130 -9.55 9.82 33.26
C GLN A 130 -10.69 10.49 34.01
N TYR A 131 -11.93 10.09 33.69
CA TYR A 131 -13.15 10.54 34.36
C TYR A 131 -13.98 9.31 34.74
N THR A 132 -14.45 9.29 36.00
CA THR A 132 -15.27 8.23 36.57
C THR A 132 -16.46 8.79 37.32
N ALA A 133 -17.44 7.98 37.65
CA ALA A 133 -18.55 8.40 38.53
C ALA A 133 -18.02 8.92 39.87
N PRO A 134 -18.60 9.98 40.42
CA PRO A 134 -19.84 10.65 40.02
C PRO A 134 -19.67 11.79 39.01
N ALA A 135 -18.47 12.02 38.42
CA ALA A 135 -18.30 13.08 37.42
C ALA A 135 -19.13 12.79 36.16
N ILE A 136 -19.28 11.52 35.77
CA ILE A 136 -20.16 11.02 34.71
C ILE A 136 -21.27 10.15 35.31
N PRO A 137 -22.43 9.91 34.61
CA PRO A 137 -23.58 9.19 35.19
C PRO A 137 -23.27 7.75 35.62
N ASN A 138 -22.42 7.06 34.88
CA ASN A 138 -22.00 5.68 35.15
C ASN A 138 -20.62 5.43 34.53
N ASN A 139 -19.86 4.48 35.11
CA ASN A 139 -18.53 4.14 34.62
C ASN A 139 -18.53 3.39 33.27
N ALA A 140 -19.58 2.63 32.96
CA ALA A 140 -19.70 1.95 31.67
C ALA A 140 -20.15 2.97 30.58
N VAL A 141 -19.17 3.47 29.83
CA VAL A 141 -19.39 4.43 28.72
C VAL A 141 -19.57 3.66 27.44
N SER A 142 -20.80 3.57 26.97
CA SER A 142 -21.20 2.72 25.82
C SER A 142 -21.12 3.39 24.47
N CYS A 143 -21.30 4.71 24.38
CA CYS A 143 -21.21 5.47 23.13
C CYS A 143 -20.76 6.91 23.37
N LEU A 144 -20.14 7.48 22.37
CA LEU A 144 -19.63 8.85 22.33
C LEU A 144 -20.01 9.49 21.01
N LEU A 145 -20.29 10.78 21.06
CA LEU A 145 -20.52 11.60 19.86
C LEU A 145 -19.93 12.99 20.07
N VAL A 146 -19.13 13.44 19.11
CA VAL A 146 -18.76 14.86 18.97
C VAL A 146 -19.58 15.43 17.83
N THR A 147 -20.36 16.47 18.13
CA THR A 147 -21.23 17.11 17.15
C THR A 147 -20.46 18.06 16.26
N ARG A 148 -21.08 18.54 15.16
CA ARG A 148 -20.50 19.54 14.26
C ARG A 148 -20.13 20.84 14.96
N GLU A 149 -20.85 21.19 16.05
CA GLU A 149 -20.55 22.34 16.90
C GLU A 149 -19.48 22.07 17.98
N ASN A 150 -18.81 20.90 17.89
CA ASN A 150 -17.78 20.45 18.84
C ASN A 150 -18.30 20.19 20.26
N GLU A 151 -19.56 19.85 20.43
CA GLU A 151 -20.09 19.38 21.71
C GLU A 151 -19.82 17.88 21.87
N VAL A 152 -19.30 17.49 23.02
CA VAL A 152 -19.04 16.10 23.36
C VAL A 152 -20.20 15.53 24.17
N TRP A 153 -20.88 14.55 23.61
CA TRP A 153 -21.98 13.84 24.25
C TRP A 153 -21.58 12.43 24.63
N ILE A 154 -21.89 12.03 25.85
CA ILE A 154 -21.46 10.78 26.47
C ILE A 154 -22.69 9.98 26.88
N GLY A 155 -22.86 8.80 26.28
CA GLY A 155 -23.87 7.82 26.67
C GLY A 155 -23.27 6.77 27.58
N THR A 156 -23.94 6.53 28.71
CA THR A 156 -23.54 5.52 29.70
C THR A 156 -24.66 4.51 29.96
N ASP A 157 -24.36 3.45 30.70
CA ASP A 157 -25.38 2.46 31.05
C ASP A 157 -26.44 2.98 32.04
N SER A 158 -26.34 4.22 32.53
CA SER A 158 -27.31 4.80 33.47
C SER A 158 -27.67 6.25 33.17
N GLY A 159 -27.40 6.76 31.98
CA GLY A 159 -27.78 8.12 31.59
C GLY A 159 -26.90 8.75 30.54
N LEU A 160 -27.29 9.96 30.17
CA LEU A 160 -26.67 10.81 29.17
C LEU A 160 -26.02 12.02 29.83
N CYS A 161 -24.84 12.42 29.41
CA CYS A 161 -24.26 13.70 29.80
C CYS A 161 -23.53 14.38 28.64
N ARG A 162 -23.29 15.70 28.81
CA ARG A 162 -22.55 16.54 27.86
C ARG A 162 -21.37 17.17 28.59
N TYR A 163 -20.20 17.14 27.98
CA TYR A 163 -18.99 17.80 28.50
C TYR A 163 -19.04 19.30 28.29
N VAL A 164 -18.59 20.05 29.28
CA VAL A 164 -18.46 21.52 29.29
C VAL A 164 -17.00 21.88 29.44
N ALA A 165 -16.33 22.20 28.35
CA ALA A 165 -14.88 22.43 28.31
C ALA A 165 -14.39 23.55 29.23
N GLU A 166 -15.16 24.66 29.34
CA GLU A 166 -14.80 25.82 30.17
C GLU A 166 -14.66 25.49 31.67
N LYS A 167 -15.40 24.46 32.13
CA LYS A 167 -15.45 24.08 33.56
C LYS A 167 -14.81 22.75 33.84
N ASP A 168 -14.32 22.05 32.80
CA ASP A 168 -13.88 20.64 32.87
C ASP A 168 -14.88 19.77 33.65
N SER A 169 -16.16 19.85 33.29
CA SER A 169 -17.28 19.21 34.02
C SER A 169 -18.34 18.70 33.05
N PHE A 170 -19.30 17.94 33.59
CA PHE A 170 -20.36 17.32 32.79
C PHE A 170 -21.74 17.79 33.24
N VAL A 171 -22.61 18.11 32.28
CA VAL A 171 -24.04 18.34 32.49
C VAL A 171 -24.79 17.04 32.30
N MET A 172 -25.53 16.61 33.31
CA MET A 172 -26.30 15.36 33.32
C MET A 172 -27.71 15.60 32.80
N TYR A 173 -28.21 14.66 31.99
CA TYR A 173 -29.59 14.65 31.50
C TYR A 173 -30.33 13.43 32.07
N ASP A 174 -31.35 13.67 32.87
CA ASP A 174 -32.19 12.67 33.53
C ASP A 174 -33.65 13.12 33.55
N GLY A 175 -34.53 12.30 34.14
CA GLY A 175 -35.96 12.60 34.24
C GLY A 175 -36.26 13.91 35.00
N LYS A 176 -35.37 14.39 35.87
CA LYS A 176 -35.55 15.65 36.59
C LYS A 176 -35.17 16.86 35.76
N SER A 177 -34.10 16.75 35.01
CA SER A 177 -33.57 17.84 34.14
C SER A 177 -34.36 17.99 32.84
N THR A 178 -35.20 16.99 32.48
CA THR A 178 -35.94 16.91 31.20
C THR A 178 -37.43 16.84 31.37
N ASP A 179 -38.01 17.32 32.48
CA ASP A 179 -39.45 17.29 32.81
C ASP A 179 -40.08 15.91 32.65
N GLY A 180 -39.31 14.84 32.98
CA GLY A 180 -39.81 13.44 32.94
C GLY A 180 -39.79 12.84 31.53
N ILE A 181 -39.38 13.55 30.49
CA ILE A 181 -39.38 13.05 29.10
C ILE A 181 -38.25 12.04 28.84
N PHE A 182 -37.04 12.34 29.35
CA PHE A 182 -35.88 11.50 29.14
C PHE A 182 -35.53 10.76 30.44
N PRO A 183 -35.70 9.42 30.50
CA PRO A 183 -35.42 8.65 31.72
C PRO A 183 -33.93 8.41 31.90
N ALA A 184 -33.50 8.11 33.15
CA ALA A 184 -32.21 7.51 33.36
C ALA A 184 -32.16 6.12 32.72
N ALA A 185 -31.55 5.99 31.55
CA ALA A 185 -31.59 4.75 30.74
C ALA A 185 -30.18 4.38 30.28
N SER A 186 -29.98 3.10 29.97
CA SER A 186 -28.77 2.64 29.29
C SER A 186 -28.80 3.13 27.85
N ILE A 187 -27.87 4.03 27.53
CA ILE A 187 -27.74 4.62 26.19
C ILE A 187 -26.90 3.66 25.34
N LYS A 188 -27.31 3.39 24.11
CA LYS A 188 -26.59 2.50 23.20
C LYS A 188 -26.07 3.20 21.94
N SER A 189 -26.75 4.25 21.48
CA SER A 189 -26.32 5.01 20.32
C SER A 189 -26.63 6.49 20.44
N LEU A 190 -25.75 7.29 19.87
CA LEU A 190 -25.88 8.75 19.70
C LEU A 190 -25.65 9.06 18.24
N PHE A 191 -26.48 9.89 17.65
CA PHE A 191 -26.37 10.29 16.25
C PHE A 191 -26.82 11.74 16.06
N GLU A 192 -26.08 12.54 15.31
CA GLU A 192 -26.47 13.90 14.90
C GLU A 192 -27.00 13.85 13.46
N ASP A 193 -28.25 14.25 13.25
CA ASP A 193 -28.86 14.27 11.93
C ASP A 193 -28.36 15.45 11.06
N SER A 194 -28.77 15.48 9.80
CA SER A 194 -28.37 16.52 8.85
C SER A 194 -28.86 17.94 9.26
N ASP A 195 -29.86 18.05 10.12
CA ASP A 195 -30.40 19.31 10.62
C ASP A 195 -29.77 19.76 11.96
N GLY A 196 -28.90 18.94 12.56
CA GLY A 196 -28.18 19.19 13.80
C GLY A 196 -28.91 18.74 15.06
N ASP A 197 -30.03 18.02 14.93
CA ASP A 197 -30.70 17.41 16.08
C ASP A 197 -29.97 16.16 16.56
N LEU A 198 -29.89 15.96 17.88
CA LEU A 198 -29.26 14.78 18.47
C LEU A 198 -30.30 13.67 18.66
N TRP A 199 -30.03 12.49 18.12
CA TRP A 199 -30.80 11.28 18.30
C TRP A 199 -30.14 10.38 19.34
N VAL A 200 -30.95 9.82 20.26
CA VAL A 200 -30.49 9.03 21.37
C VAL A 200 -31.25 7.69 21.37
N GLY A 201 -30.53 6.62 21.16
CA GLY A 201 -31.02 5.26 21.21
C GLY A 201 -30.70 4.62 22.55
N THR A 202 -31.69 3.91 23.11
CA THR A 202 -31.57 3.27 24.41
C THR A 202 -31.74 1.75 24.31
N TRP A 203 -31.29 1.03 25.34
CA TRP A 203 -31.44 -0.43 25.43
C TRP A 203 -32.91 -0.88 25.51
N SER A 204 -33.77 -0.18 26.28
CA SER A 204 -35.15 -0.61 26.55
C SER A 204 -36.14 0.53 26.71
N SER A 205 -35.69 1.79 26.61
CA SER A 205 -36.60 2.96 26.79
C SER A 205 -37.02 3.58 25.45
N GLY A 206 -36.49 3.05 24.33
CA GLY A 206 -36.82 3.50 22.97
C GLY A 206 -35.88 4.55 22.39
N LEU A 207 -36.43 5.32 21.47
CA LEU A 207 -35.77 6.34 20.70
C LEU A 207 -36.18 7.73 21.19
N PHE A 208 -35.18 8.64 21.31
CA PHE A 208 -35.39 10.02 21.69
C PHE A 208 -34.69 10.95 20.69
N ARG A 209 -35.18 12.17 20.51
CA ARG A 209 -34.55 13.23 19.77
C ARG A 209 -34.45 14.49 20.63
N TYR A 210 -33.29 15.04 20.77
CA TYR A 210 -33.07 16.36 21.35
C TYR A 210 -32.98 17.39 20.23
N SER A 211 -33.96 18.30 20.18
CA SER A 211 -33.94 19.43 19.25
C SER A 211 -33.13 20.56 19.86
N ARG A 212 -32.00 20.88 19.26
CA ARG A 212 -31.18 22.01 19.71
C ARG A 212 -31.85 23.35 19.58
N LYS A 213 -32.63 23.53 18.50
CA LYS A 213 -33.36 24.76 18.23
C LYS A 213 -34.38 25.09 19.33
N GLU A 214 -34.98 24.06 19.91
CA GLU A 214 -36.05 24.20 20.92
C GLU A 214 -35.54 23.90 22.33
N ASP A 215 -34.29 23.39 22.47
CA ASP A 215 -33.70 22.93 23.73
C ASP A 215 -34.61 21.91 24.45
N LYS A 216 -35.12 20.93 23.68
CA LYS A 216 -36.15 20.00 24.18
C LYS A 216 -35.96 18.59 23.68
N PHE A 217 -36.22 17.60 24.56
CA PHE A 217 -36.32 16.19 24.18
C PHE A 217 -37.74 15.82 23.68
N TYR A 218 -37.76 14.96 22.67
CA TYR A 218 -38.96 14.31 22.13
C TYR A 218 -38.81 12.81 22.27
N ALA A 219 -39.79 12.12 22.89
CA ALA A 219 -39.86 10.69 22.97
C ALA A 219 -40.64 10.12 21.79
N TYR A 220 -40.11 9.13 21.12
CA TYR A 220 -40.76 8.49 19.97
C TYR A 220 -41.65 7.33 20.39
N PRO A 221 -42.69 7.02 19.59
CA PRO A 221 -43.55 5.84 19.83
C PRO A 221 -42.71 4.57 19.98
N LYS A 222 -43.24 3.62 20.72
CA LYS A 222 -42.56 2.34 20.94
C LYS A 222 -42.22 1.66 19.60
N ILE A 223 -40.95 1.33 19.39
CA ILE A 223 -40.47 0.76 18.14
C ILE A 223 -40.93 -0.70 18.00
N ASN A 224 -40.89 -1.46 19.12
CA ASN A 224 -41.23 -2.87 19.19
C ASN A 224 -41.49 -3.27 20.66
N GLU A 225 -41.75 -4.52 20.94
CA GLU A 225 -42.02 -4.99 22.30
C GLU A 225 -40.86 -4.74 23.27
N ARG A 226 -39.62 -4.90 22.83
CA ARG A 226 -38.40 -4.64 23.63
C ARG A 226 -38.07 -3.17 23.75
N ASN A 227 -38.55 -2.34 22.82
CA ASN A 227 -38.29 -0.91 22.72
C ASN A 227 -36.79 -0.57 22.70
N SER A 228 -36.01 -1.36 21.94
CA SER A 228 -34.57 -1.22 21.80
C SER A 228 -34.19 -0.42 20.54
N ALA A 229 -33.36 0.62 20.70
CA ALA A 229 -32.73 1.36 19.62
C ALA A 229 -31.22 1.27 19.81
N HIS A 230 -30.59 0.26 19.18
CA HIS A 230 -29.19 -0.06 19.40
C HIS A 230 -28.23 0.73 18.50
N VAL A 231 -28.63 0.99 17.27
CA VAL A 231 -27.91 1.84 16.32
C VAL A 231 -28.87 2.75 15.58
N ILE A 232 -28.43 3.96 15.28
CA ILE A 232 -29.18 4.99 14.54
C ILE A 232 -28.30 5.48 13.40
N TYR A 233 -28.84 5.58 12.19
CA TYR A 233 -28.15 6.03 11.02
C TYR A 233 -29.07 6.85 10.11
N GLN A 234 -28.54 7.94 9.52
CA GLN A 234 -29.21 8.69 8.46
C GLN A 234 -28.48 8.49 7.14
N ASP A 235 -29.20 8.00 6.13
CA ASP A 235 -28.63 7.80 4.80
C ASP A 235 -28.52 9.12 4.00
N SER A 236 -27.89 9.08 2.83
CA SER A 236 -27.69 10.24 1.94
C SER A 236 -29.04 10.83 1.44
N ASN A 237 -30.10 10.03 1.42
CA ASN A 237 -31.47 10.44 1.09
C ASN A 237 -32.24 11.01 2.31
N ARG A 238 -31.53 11.25 3.45
CA ARG A 238 -32.09 11.72 4.74
C ARG A 238 -33.12 10.77 5.38
N LYS A 239 -33.15 9.49 4.98
CA LYS A 239 -33.96 8.50 5.65
C LYS A 239 -33.28 8.07 6.96
N MET A 240 -34.09 7.94 8.02
CA MET A 240 -33.61 7.52 9.34
C MET A 240 -33.80 6.01 9.53
N TRP A 241 -32.70 5.32 9.79
CA TRP A 241 -32.66 3.89 10.03
C TRP A 241 -32.34 3.63 11.50
N VAL A 242 -33.03 2.67 12.09
CA VAL A 242 -32.85 2.26 13.49
C VAL A 242 -32.72 0.75 13.55
N GLY A 243 -31.56 0.29 14.01
CA GLY A 243 -31.32 -1.13 14.29
C GLY A 243 -31.59 -1.45 15.76
N GLY A 244 -32.22 -2.57 16.03
CA GLY A 244 -32.51 -2.97 17.37
C GLY A 244 -31.85 -4.27 17.81
N TRP A 245 -31.92 -4.56 19.09
CA TRP A 245 -31.47 -5.82 19.67
C TRP A 245 -32.59 -6.88 19.62
N ASP A 246 -32.40 -7.93 18.82
CA ASP A 246 -33.31 -9.03 18.61
C ASP A 246 -34.71 -8.59 18.07
N CYS A 247 -34.71 -7.52 17.25
CA CYS A 247 -35.93 -6.98 16.68
C CYS A 247 -35.78 -6.46 15.25
N GLY A 248 -34.58 -6.59 14.63
CA GLY A 248 -34.32 -6.25 13.23
C GLY A 248 -34.07 -4.79 12.97
N LEU A 249 -34.36 -4.37 11.75
CA LEU A 249 -34.09 -3.04 11.20
C LEU A 249 -35.40 -2.28 10.96
N PHE A 250 -35.41 -0.99 11.27
CA PHE A 250 -36.58 -0.13 11.11
C PHE A 250 -36.19 1.09 10.27
N LEU A 251 -37.04 1.43 9.32
CA LEU A 251 -37.05 2.72 8.64
C LEU A 251 -38.06 3.63 9.33
N LEU A 252 -37.62 4.76 9.84
CA LEU A 252 -38.46 5.75 10.49
C LEU A 252 -39.09 6.68 9.43
N ASN A 253 -40.41 6.60 9.29
CA ASN A 253 -41.18 7.44 8.38
C ASN A 253 -41.61 8.72 9.09
N HIS A 254 -41.50 9.85 8.40
CA HIS A 254 -41.85 11.18 8.92
C HIS A 254 -41.15 11.53 10.26
N PRO A 255 -39.84 11.45 10.35
CA PRO A 255 -39.10 11.53 11.63
C PRO A 255 -39.29 12.83 12.41
N LYS A 256 -39.71 13.90 11.79
CA LYS A 256 -39.96 15.20 12.44
C LYS A 256 -41.42 15.56 12.64
N ASP A 257 -42.33 14.76 12.11
CA ASP A 257 -43.79 14.89 12.31
C ASP A 257 -44.26 13.89 13.35
N MET A 258 -44.26 14.33 14.62
CA MET A 258 -44.64 13.47 15.75
C MET A 258 -46.09 12.96 15.70
N ALA A 259 -46.97 13.58 14.90
CA ALA A 259 -48.37 13.13 14.73
C ALA A 259 -48.49 11.98 13.72
N ASN A 260 -47.58 11.89 12.73
CA ASN A 260 -47.63 10.91 11.65
C ASN A 260 -46.43 9.95 11.63
N VAL A 261 -45.59 9.96 12.67
CA VAL A 261 -44.43 9.09 12.75
C VAL A 261 -44.82 7.62 12.78
N SER A 262 -44.17 6.80 11.96
CA SER A 262 -44.38 5.37 11.87
C SER A 262 -43.08 4.64 11.50
N TYR A 263 -43.12 3.32 11.59
CA TYR A 263 -41.95 2.48 11.30
C TYR A 263 -42.30 1.45 10.20
N THR A 264 -41.38 1.33 9.21
CA THR A 264 -41.37 0.19 8.30
C THR A 264 -40.34 -0.81 8.85
N HIS A 265 -40.78 -2.06 9.08
CA HIS A 265 -39.98 -3.06 9.77
C HIS A 265 -39.42 -4.11 8.80
N TYR A 266 -38.12 -4.39 8.91
CA TYR A 266 -37.41 -5.44 8.21
C TYR A 266 -36.79 -6.41 9.23
N SER A 267 -37.08 -7.71 9.10
CA SER A 267 -36.60 -8.74 10.04
C SER A 267 -36.09 -9.97 9.34
N HIS A 268 -35.30 -10.75 10.06
CA HIS A 268 -34.91 -12.08 9.60
C HIS A 268 -36.10 -12.99 9.49
N ARG A 269 -36.24 -13.72 8.38
CA ARG A 269 -37.27 -14.72 8.12
C ARG A 269 -36.60 -16.06 7.81
N ILE A 270 -36.90 -17.08 8.61
CA ILE A 270 -36.34 -18.42 8.43
C ILE A 270 -36.74 -18.95 7.03
N GLY A 271 -35.77 -19.42 6.26
CA GLY A 271 -35.96 -19.95 4.90
C GLY A 271 -36.08 -18.90 3.79
N ASP A 272 -35.87 -17.63 4.10
CA ASP A 272 -35.81 -16.52 3.14
C ASP A 272 -34.42 -15.88 3.16
N ASP A 273 -33.54 -16.33 2.27
CA ASP A 273 -32.17 -15.84 2.18
C ASP A 273 -32.06 -14.37 1.73
N ALA A 274 -33.14 -13.81 1.17
CA ALA A 274 -33.23 -12.40 0.80
C ALA A 274 -33.74 -11.51 1.94
N SER A 275 -34.08 -12.07 3.11
CA SER A 275 -34.40 -11.31 4.32
C SER A 275 -33.13 -10.91 5.08
N LEU A 276 -33.23 -10.04 6.09
CA LEU A 276 -32.14 -9.66 6.98
C LEU A 276 -31.43 -10.90 7.56
N SER A 277 -30.09 -10.90 7.67
CA SER A 277 -29.32 -12.09 8.11
C SER A 277 -29.59 -12.51 9.56
N ASP A 278 -29.81 -11.53 10.46
CA ASP A 278 -30.19 -11.73 11.88
C ASP A 278 -30.93 -10.51 12.42
N ASN A 279 -31.73 -10.71 13.47
CA ASN A 279 -32.50 -9.64 14.11
C ASN A 279 -31.72 -8.79 15.11
N ILE A 280 -30.47 -9.13 15.39
CA ILE A 280 -29.56 -8.26 16.17
C ILE A 280 -28.73 -7.44 15.16
N VAL A 281 -28.99 -6.14 15.13
CA VAL A 281 -28.28 -5.19 14.28
C VAL A 281 -27.31 -4.38 15.13
N TYR A 282 -26.01 -4.49 14.84
CA TYR A 282 -24.96 -3.81 15.60
C TYR A 282 -24.58 -2.45 15.04
N ASP A 283 -24.43 -2.34 13.72
CA ASP A 283 -23.98 -1.10 13.08
C ASP A 283 -24.54 -0.97 11.65
N ILE A 284 -24.62 0.26 11.14
CA ILE A 284 -25.15 0.57 9.80
C ILE A 284 -24.24 1.62 9.17
N VAL A 285 -23.87 1.42 7.91
CA VAL A 285 -23.14 2.40 7.11
C VAL A 285 -23.62 2.38 5.66
N GLU A 286 -23.56 3.52 4.98
CA GLU A 286 -23.87 3.63 3.55
C GLU A 286 -22.59 3.72 2.71
N ASP A 287 -22.54 2.94 1.64
CA ASP A 287 -21.67 3.20 0.52
C ASP A 287 -22.36 4.20 -0.41
N VAL A 288 -21.85 5.43 -0.45
CA VAL A 288 -22.47 6.54 -1.20
C VAL A 288 -22.30 6.42 -2.71
N HIS A 289 -21.35 5.62 -3.20
CA HIS A 289 -21.15 5.42 -4.64
C HIS A 289 -22.15 4.43 -5.21
N THR A 290 -22.42 3.36 -4.49
CA THR A 290 -23.34 2.31 -4.92
C THR A 290 -24.77 2.51 -4.38
N HIS A 291 -25.00 3.50 -3.51
CA HIS A 291 -26.24 3.73 -2.79
C HIS A 291 -26.77 2.49 -2.08
N THR A 292 -25.85 1.74 -1.45
CA THR A 292 -26.16 0.53 -0.70
C THR A 292 -25.98 0.75 0.80
N LEU A 293 -26.91 0.19 1.60
CA LEU A 293 -26.76 0.13 3.05
C LEU A 293 -26.12 -1.20 3.45
N TRP A 294 -25.08 -1.10 4.25
CA TRP A 294 -24.33 -2.19 4.83
C TRP A 294 -24.72 -2.31 6.30
N ILE A 295 -25.16 -3.48 6.71
CA ILE A 295 -25.77 -3.72 8.02
C ILE A 295 -24.99 -4.86 8.67
N GLY A 296 -24.25 -4.54 9.74
CA GLY A 296 -23.54 -5.50 10.57
C GLY A 296 -24.52 -6.18 11.54
N THR A 297 -24.54 -7.51 11.54
CA THR A 297 -25.42 -8.29 12.39
C THR A 297 -24.65 -9.34 13.20
N ARG A 298 -25.34 -10.03 14.10
CA ARG A 298 -24.77 -11.16 14.83
C ARG A 298 -24.45 -12.36 13.92
N VAL A 299 -25.14 -12.50 12.80
CA VAL A 299 -24.95 -13.63 11.86
C VAL A 299 -24.64 -13.09 10.47
N GLY A 300 -23.48 -12.45 10.32
CA GLY A 300 -22.96 -11.96 9.06
C GLY A 300 -23.25 -10.51 8.74
N LEU A 301 -23.02 -10.17 7.49
CA LEU A 301 -23.20 -8.85 6.90
C LEU A 301 -24.38 -8.90 5.94
N SER A 302 -25.36 -8.00 6.09
CA SER A 302 -26.44 -7.80 5.14
C SER A 302 -26.23 -6.53 4.33
N ILE A 303 -26.35 -6.60 2.99
CA ILE A 303 -26.25 -5.46 2.08
C ILE A 303 -27.59 -5.26 1.38
N MET A 304 -28.10 -4.04 1.40
CA MET A 304 -29.41 -3.68 0.81
C MET A 304 -29.24 -2.50 -0.16
N LYS A 305 -29.72 -2.64 -1.40
CA LYS A 305 -29.82 -1.51 -2.35
C LYS A 305 -30.98 -0.60 -1.94
N GLN A 306 -30.76 0.71 -1.89
CA GLN A 306 -31.80 1.68 -1.50
C GLN A 306 -32.95 1.77 -2.50
N GLU A 307 -32.71 1.37 -3.76
CA GLU A 307 -33.72 1.29 -4.82
C GLU A 307 -34.74 0.16 -4.61
N ASN A 308 -34.30 -0.92 -3.93
CA ASN A 308 -35.15 -2.09 -3.64
C ASN A 308 -35.13 -2.43 -2.14
N PRO A 309 -35.75 -1.59 -1.30
CA PRO A 309 -35.70 -1.78 0.14
C PRO A 309 -36.41 -3.06 0.58
N GLY A 310 -35.74 -3.82 1.45
CA GLY A 310 -36.27 -5.08 2.00
C GLY A 310 -35.74 -6.34 1.33
N THR A 311 -34.92 -6.21 0.27
CA THR A 311 -34.19 -7.34 -0.30
C THR A 311 -32.70 -7.21 0.09
N PHE A 312 -32.18 -8.25 0.74
CA PHE A 312 -30.81 -8.26 1.28
C PHE A 312 -29.96 -9.31 0.58
N ILE A 313 -28.68 -8.98 0.39
CA ILE A 313 -27.61 -9.92 0.04
C ILE A 313 -26.84 -10.19 1.32
N ASN A 314 -26.77 -11.46 1.72
CA ASN A 314 -26.23 -11.84 3.03
C ASN A 314 -24.90 -12.58 2.88
N TYR A 315 -23.84 -12.06 3.52
CA TYR A 315 -22.52 -12.68 3.66
C TYR A 315 -22.42 -13.36 5.01
N LYS A 316 -22.17 -14.67 5.01
CA LYS A 316 -22.07 -15.52 6.23
C LYS A 316 -20.82 -16.40 6.15
N SER A 317 -20.33 -16.89 7.29
CA SER A 317 -19.11 -17.73 7.34
C SER A 317 -19.37 -19.16 6.84
N LEU A 318 -20.56 -19.65 6.98
CA LEU A 318 -20.96 -21.03 6.63
C LEU A 318 -22.22 -21.05 5.76
N HIS A 319 -22.27 -21.99 4.81
CA HIS A 319 -23.45 -22.32 3.99
C HIS A 319 -24.07 -21.14 3.22
N SER A 320 -23.23 -20.21 2.76
CA SER A 320 -23.66 -19.08 1.94
C SER A 320 -22.91 -19.06 0.60
N ALA A 321 -23.62 -18.66 -0.47
CA ALA A 321 -23.00 -18.35 -1.76
C ALA A 321 -22.01 -17.17 -1.66
N TYR A 322 -22.21 -16.33 -0.64
CA TYR A 322 -21.40 -15.18 -0.32
C TYR A 322 -20.69 -15.40 1.02
N HIS A 323 -19.37 -15.63 0.96
CA HIS A 323 -18.57 -16.01 2.13
C HIS A 323 -17.89 -14.78 2.77
N ILE A 324 -17.88 -14.76 4.13
CA ILE A 324 -17.12 -13.83 4.98
C ILE A 324 -16.35 -14.63 6.05
N PRO A 325 -15.13 -14.22 6.46
CA PRO A 325 -14.31 -15.01 7.41
C PRO A 325 -14.94 -15.20 8.81
N CYS A 326 -15.92 -14.41 9.19
CA CYS A 326 -16.55 -14.43 10.51
C CYS A 326 -18.00 -13.97 10.43
N ASP A 327 -18.83 -14.38 11.38
CA ASP A 327 -20.26 -14.04 11.39
C ASP A 327 -20.61 -12.80 12.19
N GLU A 328 -20.00 -12.55 13.34
CA GLU A 328 -20.40 -11.44 14.21
C GLU A 328 -19.71 -10.13 13.82
N ILE A 329 -20.45 -9.23 13.16
CA ILE A 329 -19.96 -7.92 12.65
C ILE A 329 -20.47 -6.81 13.56
N ASN A 330 -19.60 -6.38 14.49
CA ASN A 330 -19.96 -5.43 15.55
C ASN A 330 -19.84 -3.96 15.14
N SER A 331 -18.98 -3.65 14.21
CA SER A 331 -18.73 -2.27 13.80
C SER A 331 -18.55 -2.16 12.31
N LEU A 332 -19.12 -1.12 11.76
CA LEU A 332 -18.92 -0.68 10.37
C LEU A 332 -18.37 0.74 10.38
N LEU A 333 -17.41 1.01 9.50
CA LEU A 333 -16.87 2.34 9.26
C LEU A 333 -16.66 2.51 7.76
N ARG A 334 -17.10 3.63 7.22
CA ARG A 334 -16.66 4.12 5.91
C ARG A 334 -15.54 5.14 6.12
N ASP A 335 -14.35 4.85 5.57
CA ASP A 335 -13.22 5.77 5.65
C ASP A 335 -13.33 6.91 4.63
N ARG A 336 -12.38 7.84 4.65
CA ARG A 336 -12.34 9.02 3.76
C ARG A 336 -12.23 8.65 2.27
N PHE A 337 -11.70 7.47 1.96
CA PHE A 337 -11.52 6.96 0.61
C PHE A 337 -12.66 6.04 0.16
N ASN A 338 -13.74 6.00 0.96
CA ASN A 338 -14.92 5.16 0.75
C ASN A 338 -14.67 3.65 0.89
N ASN A 339 -13.55 3.21 1.51
CA ASN A 339 -13.43 1.80 1.89
C ASN A 339 -14.35 1.51 3.07
N ILE A 340 -14.99 0.35 3.05
CA ILE A 340 -15.81 -0.12 4.16
C ILE A 340 -14.96 -1.03 5.06
N TRP A 341 -14.93 -0.67 6.34
CA TRP A 341 -14.21 -1.40 7.38
C TRP A 341 -15.21 -2.12 8.28
N LEU A 342 -14.92 -3.39 8.58
CA LEU A 342 -15.73 -4.23 9.45
C LEU A 342 -14.90 -4.65 10.67
N GLY A 343 -15.39 -4.34 11.84
CA GLY A 343 -14.91 -4.90 13.12
C GLY A 343 -15.70 -6.13 13.47
N SER A 344 -15.05 -7.22 13.78
CA SER A 344 -15.71 -8.51 14.00
C SER A 344 -15.26 -9.18 15.29
N ILE A 345 -16.03 -10.15 15.73
CA ILE A 345 -15.67 -11.07 16.81
C ILE A 345 -15.09 -12.34 16.18
N GLY A 346 -13.79 -12.54 16.35
CA GLY A 346 -13.06 -13.72 15.87
C GLY A 346 -12.41 -13.59 14.50
N GLY A 347 -12.72 -12.53 13.71
CA GLY A 347 -12.11 -12.28 12.42
C GLY A 347 -11.19 -11.05 12.39
N GLY A 348 -11.05 -10.33 13.52
CA GLY A 348 -10.28 -9.08 13.58
C GLY A 348 -10.96 -7.94 12.83
N VAL A 349 -10.18 -7.25 12.02
CA VAL A 349 -10.65 -6.14 11.16
C VAL A 349 -10.62 -6.60 9.70
N LEU A 350 -11.71 -6.40 8.99
CA LEU A 350 -11.82 -6.65 7.56
C LEU A 350 -12.01 -5.32 6.84
N MET A 351 -11.28 -5.11 5.75
CA MET A 351 -11.43 -3.95 4.87
C MET A 351 -11.92 -4.40 3.51
N ILE A 352 -12.87 -3.67 2.96
CA ILE A 352 -13.45 -3.89 1.64
C ILE A 352 -13.28 -2.62 0.82
N ASP A 353 -12.70 -2.76 -0.36
CA ASP A 353 -12.72 -1.72 -1.38
C ASP A 353 -14.06 -1.83 -2.12
N THR A 354 -14.92 -0.82 -1.98
CA THR A 354 -16.24 -0.80 -2.63
C THR A 354 -16.20 -0.20 -4.04
N LYS A 355 -15.07 0.37 -4.45
CA LYS A 355 -14.90 0.84 -5.83
C LYS A 355 -14.94 -0.37 -6.75
N GLN A 356 -15.76 -0.29 -7.78
CA GLN A 356 -15.77 -1.32 -8.83
C GLN A 356 -14.37 -1.47 -9.39
N SER A 357 -13.87 -2.71 -9.42
CA SER A 357 -12.64 -2.96 -10.16
C SER A 357 -12.88 -2.63 -11.63
N PRO A 358 -12.07 -1.76 -12.22
CA PRO A 358 -12.16 -1.50 -13.66
C PRO A 358 -11.71 -2.72 -14.48
N PHE A 359 -11.11 -3.73 -13.81
CA PHE A 359 -10.62 -4.97 -14.43
C PHE A 359 -11.68 -6.06 -14.30
N ALA A 360 -12.41 -6.33 -15.37
CA ALA A 360 -13.29 -7.50 -15.43
C ALA A 360 -12.44 -8.77 -15.44
N PHE A 361 -12.78 -9.72 -14.57
CA PHE A 361 -12.09 -11.00 -14.49
C PHE A 361 -13.01 -12.13 -15.01
N TYR A 362 -12.48 -12.97 -15.89
CA TYR A 362 -13.18 -14.11 -16.46
C TYR A 362 -12.40 -15.40 -16.20
N SER A 363 -12.98 -16.27 -15.39
CA SER A 363 -12.48 -17.65 -15.16
C SER A 363 -13.06 -18.59 -16.18
N LEU A 364 -12.27 -19.53 -16.67
CA LEU A 364 -12.70 -20.56 -17.62
C LEU A 364 -13.10 -21.88 -16.94
N ASN A 365 -13.57 -21.85 -15.69
CA ASN A 365 -14.04 -23.03 -14.98
C ASN A 365 -15.33 -23.57 -15.61
N LEU A 366 -15.30 -24.82 -16.08
CA LEU A 366 -16.42 -25.50 -16.74
C LEU A 366 -17.24 -26.42 -15.82
N ALA A 367 -16.84 -26.65 -14.57
CA ALA A 367 -17.50 -27.58 -13.69
C ALA A 367 -17.64 -27.04 -12.27
N GLU A 368 -18.72 -27.42 -11.60
CA GLU A 368 -18.98 -27.20 -10.16
C GLU A 368 -18.01 -27.99 -9.25
N ASP A 369 -17.17 -28.89 -9.83
CA ASP A 369 -16.19 -29.72 -9.12
C ASP A 369 -14.77 -29.22 -9.37
N ASP A 370 -13.96 -29.06 -8.33
CA ASP A 370 -12.53 -28.76 -8.12
C ASP A 370 -11.50 -29.02 -9.27
N VAL A 371 -11.83 -28.70 -10.51
CA VAL A 371 -10.88 -28.78 -11.63
C VAL A 371 -10.00 -27.52 -11.65
N PRO A 372 -8.68 -27.64 -11.75
CA PRO A 372 -7.78 -26.49 -11.73
C PRO A 372 -8.12 -25.49 -12.84
N THR A 373 -8.15 -24.20 -12.48
CA THR A 373 -8.39 -23.07 -13.40
C THR A 373 -7.47 -23.16 -14.61
N THR A 374 -8.04 -23.01 -15.81
CA THR A 374 -7.28 -23.11 -17.05
C THR A 374 -6.52 -21.84 -17.38
N ALA A 375 -5.20 -21.95 -17.55
CA ALA A 375 -4.36 -20.85 -18.01
C ALA A 375 -4.72 -20.44 -19.44
N VAL A 376 -4.85 -19.12 -19.66
CA VAL A 376 -5.01 -18.51 -20.99
C VAL A 376 -3.64 -18.09 -21.49
N ARG A 377 -3.20 -18.64 -22.63
CA ARG A 377 -1.85 -18.42 -23.19
C ARG A 377 -1.84 -17.49 -24.40
N ALA A 378 -2.95 -17.40 -25.13
CA ALA A 378 -3.11 -16.53 -26.25
C ALA A 378 -4.50 -15.88 -26.23
N LEU A 379 -4.60 -14.64 -26.63
CA LEU A 379 -5.82 -13.86 -26.70
C LEU A 379 -5.81 -13.03 -27.99
N PHE A 380 -6.94 -12.99 -28.66
CA PHE A 380 -7.08 -12.15 -29.84
C PHE A 380 -8.54 -11.73 -30.05
N ALA A 381 -8.78 -10.41 -30.14
CA ALA A 381 -10.07 -9.85 -30.51
C ALA A 381 -10.11 -9.63 -32.02
N ASP A 382 -10.97 -10.39 -32.74
CA ASP A 382 -11.05 -10.33 -34.19
C ASP A 382 -11.85 -9.13 -34.72
N ALA A 383 -11.98 -9.06 -36.03
CA ALA A 383 -12.67 -7.96 -36.70
C ALA A 383 -14.20 -7.94 -36.44
N ASP A 384 -14.79 -9.11 -36.14
CA ASP A 384 -16.19 -9.25 -35.74
C ASP A 384 -16.37 -8.95 -34.22
N LYS A 385 -15.30 -8.62 -33.52
CA LYS A 385 -15.18 -8.39 -32.07
C LYS A 385 -15.28 -9.67 -31.22
N ASP A 386 -15.31 -10.84 -31.83
CA ASP A 386 -15.23 -12.07 -31.10
C ASP A 386 -13.88 -12.24 -30.45
N LEU A 387 -13.85 -12.74 -29.21
CA LEU A 387 -12.61 -12.97 -28.48
C LEU A 387 -12.20 -14.44 -28.57
N TRP A 388 -11.06 -14.68 -29.19
CA TRP A 388 -10.45 -16.01 -29.31
C TRP A 388 -9.48 -16.22 -28.15
N LEU A 389 -9.56 -17.41 -27.52
CA LEU A 389 -8.83 -17.78 -26.32
C LEU A 389 -8.05 -19.06 -26.55
N GLY A 390 -6.72 -18.99 -26.59
CA GLY A 390 -5.84 -20.14 -26.57
C GLY A 390 -5.59 -20.58 -25.12
N THR A 391 -5.92 -21.83 -24.82
CA THR A 391 -5.83 -22.40 -23.46
C THR A 391 -4.79 -23.51 -23.36
N GLY A 392 -4.24 -23.74 -22.15
CA GLY A 392 -3.28 -24.81 -21.92
C GLY A 392 -3.89 -26.22 -21.91
N SER A 393 -5.17 -26.33 -21.53
CA SER A 393 -5.80 -27.64 -21.28
C SER A 393 -6.96 -27.96 -22.21
N TYR A 394 -7.66 -26.96 -22.72
CA TYR A 394 -8.86 -27.13 -23.55
C TYR A 394 -8.66 -26.68 -25.01
N GLY A 395 -7.41 -26.40 -25.41
CA GLY A 395 -7.07 -25.95 -26.74
C GLY A 395 -7.60 -24.55 -27.03
N LEU A 396 -8.71 -24.42 -27.79
CA LEU A 396 -9.25 -23.16 -28.28
C LEU A 396 -10.69 -22.95 -27.80
N ALA A 397 -11.01 -21.68 -27.44
CA ALA A 397 -12.37 -21.23 -27.19
C ALA A 397 -12.63 -19.89 -27.91
N ARG A 398 -13.89 -19.60 -28.22
CA ARG A 398 -14.37 -18.32 -28.77
C ARG A 398 -15.48 -17.77 -27.89
N LYS A 399 -15.36 -16.53 -27.48
CA LYS A 399 -16.42 -15.74 -26.84
C LYS A 399 -17.05 -14.86 -27.89
N ASP A 400 -18.29 -15.13 -28.22
CA ASP A 400 -19.10 -14.34 -29.16
C ASP A 400 -19.42 -12.98 -28.55
N TYR A 401 -19.18 -11.90 -29.26
CA TYR A 401 -19.34 -10.54 -28.78
C TYR A 401 -20.80 -10.16 -28.51
N GLU A 402 -21.72 -10.55 -29.41
CA GLU A 402 -23.13 -10.13 -29.33
C GLU A 402 -23.90 -10.88 -28.24
N THR A 403 -23.64 -12.19 -28.12
CA THR A 403 -24.37 -13.06 -27.18
C THR A 403 -23.63 -13.22 -25.85
N GLY A 404 -22.33 -12.92 -25.80
CA GLY A 404 -21.46 -13.19 -24.65
C GLY A 404 -21.19 -14.67 -24.40
N VAL A 405 -21.65 -15.56 -25.26
CA VAL A 405 -21.53 -17.03 -25.08
C VAL A 405 -20.11 -17.47 -25.37
N LEU A 406 -19.52 -18.22 -24.42
CA LEU A 406 -18.23 -18.89 -24.58
C LEU A 406 -18.45 -20.28 -25.19
N SER A 407 -17.85 -20.53 -26.36
CA SER A 407 -17.89 -21.80 -27.07
C SER A 407 -16.49 -22.38 -27.21
N PHE A 408 -16.30 -23.63 -26.77
CA PHE A 408 -15.05 -24.37 -27.01
C PHE A 408 -15.02 -24.90 -28.44
N PHE A 409 -13.85 -25.18 -28.99
CA PHE A 409 -13.65 -25.63 -30.38
C PHE A 409 -14.56 -26.79 -30.75
N SER A 410 -14.79 -27.74 -29.84
CA SER A 410 -15.70 -28.90 -30.07
C SER A 410 -17.16 -28.52 -30.33
N HIS A 411 -17.58 -27.30 -30.00
CA HIS A 411 -18.94 -26.77 -30.24
C HIS A 411 -18.99 -25.73 -31.36
N ILE A 412 -17.83 -25.45 -32.01
CA ILE A 412 -17.74 -24.54 -33.14
C ILE A 412 -17.84 -25.41 -34.41
N PRO A 413 -18.85 -25.23 -35.32
CA PRO A 413 -19.11 -26.13 -36.41
C PRO A 413 -17.94 -26.30 -37.38
N GLU A 414 -17.15 -25.25 -37.59
CA GLU A 414 -15.99 -25.24 -38.49
C GLU A 414 -14.88 -26.17 -38.03
N PHE A 415 -14.82 -26.50 -36.71
CA PHE A 415 -13.85 -27.43 -36.10
C PHE A 415 -14.35 -28.89 -36.02
N SER A 416 -15.49 -29.21 -36.64
CA SER A 416 -16.10 -30.54 -36.51
C SER A 416 -15.20 -31.72 -36.92
N ASP A 417 -14.24 -31.51 -37.80
CA ASP A 417 -13.30 -32.53 -38.30
C ASP A 417 -11.98 -32.57 -37.49
N ILE A 418 -11.82 -31.66 -36.48
CA ILE A 418 -10.63 -31.58 -35.65
C ILE A 418 -10.90 -32.34 -34.34
N PRO A 419 -10.26 -33.48 -34.08
CA PRO A 419 -10.53 -34.33 -32.92
C PRO A 419 -9.99 -33.71 -31.60
N SER A 420 -8.92 -32.94 -31.69
CA SER A 420 -8.30 -32.24 -30.57
C SER A 420 -7.53 -31.02 -31.06
N VAL A 421 -7.54 -29.94 -30.29
CA VAL A 421 -6.70 -28.75 -30.54
C VAL A 421 -5.61 -28.73 -29.48
N PRO A 422 -4.30 -28.75 -29.86
CA PRO A 422 -3.20 -28.60 -28.95
C PRO A 422 -3.20 -27.21 -28.28
N THR A 423 -2.30 -26.99 -27.32
CA THR A 423 -2.10 -25.70 -26.71
C THR A 423 -1.86 -24.63 -27.76
N VAL A 424 -2.69 -23.58 -27.79
CA VAL A 424 -2.55 -22.45 -28.69
C VAL A 424 -1.68 -21.38 -28.03
N ASN A 425 -0.58 -21.00 -28.70
CA ASN A 425 0.42 -20.07 -28.18
C ASN A 425 0.28 -18.65 -28.72
N TYR A 426 -0.23 -18.50 -29.95
CA TYR A 426 -0.35 -17.22 -30.64
C TYR A 426 -1.53 -17.22 -31.61
N ILE A 427 -2.19 -16.06 -31.76
CA ILE A 427 -3.36 -15.91 -32.63
C ILE A 427 -3.25 -14.59 -33.39
N ILE A 428 -3.49 -14.64 -34.69
CA ILE A 428 -3.61 -13.43 -35.51
C ILE A 428 -4.81 -13.52 -36.42
N GLN A 429 -5.36 -12.40 -36.84
CA GLN A 429 -6.28 -12.31 -37.99
C GLN A 429 -5.55 -11.64 -39.18
N ARG A 430 -5.54 -12.32 -40.30
CA ARG A 430 -4.98 -11.81 -41.54
C ARG A 430 -5.88 -10.77 -42.21
N LYS A 431 -5.31 -9.95 -43.11
CA LYS A 431 -6.04 -8.92 -43.86
C LYS A 431 -7.13 -9.51 -44.75
N ASN A 432 -7.01 -10.77 -45.14
CA ASN A 432 -8.04 -11.50 -45.92
C ASN A 432 -9.23 -11.99 -45.06
N GLY A 433 -9.15 -11.86 -43.72
CA GLY A 433 -10.19 -12.27 -42.80
C GLY A 433 -9.94 -13.62 -42.12
N GLU A 434 -9.00 -14.41 -42.57
CA GLU A 434 -8.61 -15.69 -41.94
C GLU A 434 -8.04 -15.44 -40.51
N VAL A 435 -8.42 -16.30 -39.54
CA VAL A 435 -7.81 -16.33 -38.22
C VAL A 435 -6.85 -17.53 -38.13
N TRP A 436 -5.60 -17.26 -37.86
CA TRP A 436 -4.54 -18.24 -37.76
C TRP A 436 -4.15 -18.51 -36.30
N PHE A 437 -4.13 -19.78 -35.90
CA PHE A 437 -3.78 -20.22 -34.55
C PHE A 437 -2.46 -21.00 -34.61
N ALA A 438 -1.44 -20.45 -33.95
CA ALA A 438 -0.17 -21.12 -33.76
C ALA A 438 -0.26 -22.11 -32.59
N THR A 439 0.05 -23.37 -32.80
CA THR A 439 -0.06 -24.41 -31.78
C THR A 439 1.31 -24.94 -31.34
N TYR A 440 1.36 -25.53 -30.15
CA TYR A 440 2.60 -26.09 -29.60
C TYR A 440 3.07 -27.35 -30.35
N ASP A 441 2.13 -28.16 -30.89
CA ASP A 441 2.43 -29.51 -31.41
C ASP A 441 1.58 -29.92 -32.62
N GLY A 442 0.75 -29.00 -33.15
CA GLY A 442 -0.21 -29.27 -34.24
C GLY A 442 -0.06 -28.32 -35.43
N GLY A 443 1.06 -27.62 -35.55
CA GLY A 443 1.28 -26.65 -36.64
C GLY A 443 0.40 -25.45 -36.52
N ILE A 444 -0.24 -25.04 -37.63
CA ILE A 444 -1.12 -23.88 -37.73
C ILE A 444 -2.53 -24.33 -38.06
N LEU A 445 -3.50 -23.90 -37.29
CA LEU A 445 -4.92 -24.01 -37.63
C LEU A 445 -5.39 -22.73 -38.28
N ILE A 446 -6.10 -22.82 -39.40
CA ILE A 446 -6.65 -21.69 -40.15
C ILE A 446 -8.17 -21.77 -40.10
N TYR A 447 -8.80 -20.77 -39.52
CA TYR A 447 -10.24 -20.60 -39.45
C TYR A 447 -10.70 -19.52 -40.43
N GLU A 448 -11.69 -19.86 -41.20
CA GLU A 448 -12.47 -18.96 -42.07
C GLU A 448 -13.95 -19.21 -41.77
N LYS A 449 -14.74 -18.17 -41.57
CA LYS A 449 -16.14 -18.29 -41.17
C LYS A 449 -16.96 -19.00 -42.23
N GLY A 450 -17.59 -20.09 -41.84
CA GLY A 450 -18.40 -20.92 -42.77
C GLY A 450 -17.62 -21.98 -43.53
N GLU A 451 -16.30 -22.03 -43.42
CA GLU A 451 -15.45 -23.03 -44.02
C GLU A 451 -14.86 -23.95 -42.94
N LYS A 452 -14.52 -25.21 -43.32
CA LYS A 452 -13.84 -26.10 -42.36
C LYS A 452 -12.42 -25.64 -42.09
N VAL A 453 -11.98 -25.82 -40.82
CA VAL A 453 -10.65 -25.44 -40.39
C VAL A 453 -9.59 -26.26 -41.17
N LYS A 454 -8.63 -25.54 -41.74
CA LYS A 454 -7.45 -26.13 -42.41
C LYS A 454 -6.31 -26.29 -41.37
N VAL A 455 -5.58 -27.38 -41.47
CA VAL A 455 -4.41 -27.64 -40.63
C VAL A 455 -3.18 -27.64 -41.51
N LEU A 456 -2.17 -26.86 -41.15
CA LEU A 456 -0.86 -26.80 -41.80
C LEU A 456 0.20 -27.41 -40.88
N THR A 457 0.85 -28.48 -41.31
CA THR A 457 1.92 -29.12 -40.54
C THR A 457 3.28 -29.03 -41.24
N GLU A 458 4.38 -29.35 -40.56
CA GLU A 458 5.71 -29.40 -41.15
C GLU A 458 5.77 -30.36 -42.37
N SER A 459 5.01 -31.46 -42.32
CA SER A 459 4.97 -32.43 -43.39
C SER A 459 4.28 -31.92 -44.68
N ASP A 460 3.33 -31.01 -44.53
CA ASP A 460 2.48 -30.51 -45.61
C ASP A 460 2.94 -29.16 -46.16
N THR A 461 3.78 -28.49 -45.40
CA THR A 461 4.11 -27.06 -45.67
C THR A 461 5.63 -26.81 -45.67
N PRO A 462 6.19 -26.42 -46.84
CA PRO A 462 7.65 -26.34 -46.97
C PRO A 462 8.29 -25.18 -46.19
N TYR A 463 7.51 -24.21 -45.67
CA TYR A 463 8.02 -23.09 -44.87
C TYR A 463 7.91 -23.29 -43.35
N LEU A 464 7.18 -24.29 -42.87
CA LEU A 464 7.17 -24.63 -41.45
C LEU A 464 8.47 -25.37 -41.07
N TYR A 465 9.11 -24.92 -39.99
CA TYR A 465 10.33 -25.51 -39.44
C TYR A 465 10.05 -26.64 -38.47
N SER A 466 8.88 -26.59 -37.85
CA SER A 466 8.41 -27.54 -36.84
C SER A 466 6.93 -27.28 -36.60
N ASP A 467 6.18 -28.30 -36.20
CA ASP A 467 4.78 -28.17 -35.77
C ASP A 467 4.62 -27.42 -34.45
N CYS A 468 5.73 -27.12 -33.75
CA CYS A 468 5.75 -26.21 -32.59
C CYS A 468 5.90 -24.78 -33.07
N VAL A 469 4.75 -24.13 -33.34
CA VAL A 469 4.65 -22.74 -33.78
C VAL A 469 4.39 -21.84 -32.58
N SER A 470 5.15 -20.75 -32.46
CA SER A 470 5.11 -19.87 -31.29
C SER A 470 4.90 -18.40 -31.60
N ALA A 471 5.07 -17.97 -32.85
CA ALA A 471 4.84 -16.61 -33.28
C ALA A 471 4.31 -16.55 -34.71
N LEU A 472 3.42 -15.60 -34.99
CA LEU A 472 2.86 -15.29 -36.31
C LEU A 472 2.85 -13.78 -36.53
N CYS A 473 3.23 -13.33 -37.72
CA CYS A 473 3.14 -11.92 -38.11
C CYS A 473 2.76 -11.78 -39.56
N GLU A 474 1.74 -11.00 -39.89
CA GLU A 474 1.43 -10.60 -41.25
C GLU A 474 2.04 -9.23 -41.53
N ASP A 475 2.98 -9.16 -42.48
CA ASP A 475 3.66 -7.91 -42.82
C ASP A 475 2.79 -6.93 -43.62
N SER A 476 3.32 -5.72 -43.85
CA SER A 476 2.64 -4.66 -44.57
C SER A 476 2.30 -5.07 -46.01
N LYS A 477 3.08 -5.99 -46.60
CA LYS A 477 2.92 -6.52 -47.98
C LYS A 477 1.99 -7.73 -48.05
N GLY A 478 1.48 -8.26 -46.94
CA GLY A 478 0.60 -9.43 -46.83
C GLY A 478 1.32 -10.77 -46.81
N ASN A 479 2.63 -10.79 -46.59
CA ASN A 479 3.35 -12.04 -46.35
C ASN A 479 3.16 -12.46 -44.89
N CYS A 480 3.13 -13.75 -44.62
CA CYS A 480 2.96 -14.31 -43.27
C CYS A 480 4.26 -14.92 -42.78
N TRP A 481 4.82 -14.35 -41.74
CA TRP A 481 5.98 -14.82 -41.02
C TRP A 481 5.59 -15.82 -39.93
N VAL A 482 6.29 -16.95 -39.89
CA VAL A 482 5.97 -18.02 -38.98
C VAL A 482 7.21 -18.36 -38.14
N GLY A 483 7.14 -18.09 -36.85
CA GLY A 483 8.18 -18.44 -35.88
C GLY A 483 7.93 -19.79 -35.24
N CYS A 484 8.93 -20.68 -35.35
CA CYS A 484 8.87 -22.05 -34.82
C CYS A 484 9.97 -22.30 -33.79
N ARG A 485 9.87 -23.44 -33.14
CA ARG A 485 10.98 -24.01 -32.39
C ARG A 485 12.00 -24.56 -33.39
N GLY A 486 13.21 -23.98 -33.39
CA GLY A 486 14.33 -24.38 -34.25
C GLY A 486 14.55 -23.50 -35.48
N GLY A 487 13.69 -22.54 -35.76
CA GLY A 487 13.83 -21.61 -36.89
C GLY A 487 12.58 -20.85 -37.20
N MET A 488 12.56 -20.19 -38.34
CA MET A 488 11.39 -19.49 -38.85
C MET A 488 11.21 -19.68 -40.35
N GLY A 489 10.03 -19.41 -40.84
CA GLY A 489 9.69 -19.40 -42.25
C GLY A 489 8.81 -18.25 -42.64
N ILE A 490 8.60 -18.07 -43.94
CA ILE A 490 7.70 -17.05 -44.51
C ILE A 490 6.89 -17.66 -45.61
N SER A 491 5.59 -17.38 -45.62
CA SER A 491 4.68 -17.61 -46.78
C SER A 491 4.43 -16.26 -47.42
N LEU A 492 4.84 -16.14 -48.67
CA LEU A 492 4.65 -14.91 -49.43
C LEU A 492 3.22 -14.79 -50.00
N ALA A 493 2.75 -13.56 -50.15
CA ALA A 493 1.42 -13.26 -50.67
C ALA A 493 1.21 -13.77 -52.12
N ASP A 494 2.27 -13.95 -52.90
CA ASP A 494 2.22 -14.48 -54.28
C ASP A 494 2.28 -16.04 -54.35
N GLY A 495 2.31 -16.73 -53.19
CA GLY A 495 2.43 -18.19 -53.06
C GLY A 495 3.86 -18.70 -52.95
N GLY A 496 4.88 -17.83 -53.00
CA GLY A 496 6.27 -18.21 -52.69
C GLY A 496 6.48 -18.51 -51.22
N HIS A 497 7.57 -19.12 -50.87
CA HIS A 497 7.92 -19.43 -49.47
C HIS A 497 9.41 -19.58 -49.27
N TYR A 498 9.86 -19.30 -48.04
CA TYR A 498 11.24 -19.47 -47.61
C TYR A 498 11.33 -20.06 -46.20
N ARG A 499 12.45 -20.79 -45.92
CA ARG A 499 12.83 -21.22 -44.60
C ARG A 499 14.14 -20.54 -44.21
N PHE A 500 14.18 -20.02 -43.01
CA PHE A 500 15.35 -19.40 -42.40
C PHE A 500 15.91 -20.36 -41.33
N GLY A 501 16.95 -21.13 -41.74
CA GLY A 501 17.66 -22.05 -40.85
C GLY A 501 18.81 -21.35 -40.13
N THR A 502 20.05 -21.75 -40.44
CA THR A 502 21.25 -21.11 -39.88
C THR A 502 21.39 -19.66 -40.37
N LEU A 503 21.45 -18.72 -39.44
CA LEU A 503 21.64 -17.29 -39.71
C LEU A 503 23.08 -16.89 -39.40
N SER A 504 23.75 -16.21 -40.32
CA SER A 504 25.09 -15.62 -40.14
C SER A 504 24.98 -14.15 -39.82
N PHE A 505 25.54 -13.71 -38.68
CA PHE A 505 25.46 -12.33 -38.25
C PHE A 505 26.61 -11.48 -38.82
N ALA A 506 26.38 -10.22 -39.07
CA ALA A 506 27.34 -9.26 -39.65
C ALA A 506 28.62 -9.08 -38.81
N GLY A 507 28.58 -9.34 -37.52
CA GLY A 507 29.72 -9.28 -36.57
C GLY A 507 30.50 -10.58 -36.38
N GLY A 508 30.18 -11.66 -37.13
CA GLY A 508 30.65 -13.01 -36.94
C GLY A 508 29.90 -13.73 -35.83
N GLY A 509 29.35 -14.87 -36.10
CA GLY A 509 28.50 -15.65 -35.21
C GLY A 509 27.40 -16.32 -36.02
N LEU A 510 26.87 -17.43 -35.51
CA LEU A 510 25.85 -18.23 -36.17
C LEU A 510 24.71 -18.52 -35.19
N ALA A 511 23.47 -18.41 -35.66
CA ALA A 511 22.31 -19.00 -35.02
C ALA A 511 21.86 -20.22 -35.88
N ASP A 512 22.10 -21.42 -35.39
CA ASP A 512 21.82 -22.67 -36.08
C ASP A 512 20.57 -23.38 -35.59
N TRP A 513 20.11 -23.00 -34.39
CA TRP A 513 18.86 -23.49 -33.81
C TRP A 513 18.33 -22.45 -32.85
N TYR A 514 17.27 -21.71 -33.21
CA TYR A 514 16.69 -20.64 -32.39
C TYR A 514 15.19 -20.84 -32.25
N HIS A 515 14.71 -20.50 -31.03
CA HIS A 515 13.27 -20.59 -30.73
C HIS A 515 12.68 -19.19 -30.77
N VAL A 516 11.92 -18.93 -31.82
CA VAL A 516 11.25 -17.62 -32.02
C VAL A 516 10.12 -17.46 -31.00
N LYS A 517 9.99 -16.27 -30.42
CA LYS A 517 8.96 -15.93 -29.45
C LYS A 517 7.98 -14.87 -29.98
N ASP A 518 8.52 -13.90 -30.74
CA ASP A 518 7.73 -12.83 -31.31
C ASP A 518 8.40 -12.27 -32.58
N ILE A 519 7.61 -11.67 -33.48
CA ILE A 519 8.07 -11.09 -34.73
C ILE A 519 7.33 -9.79 -34.96
N VAL A 520 8.06 -8.68 -35.17
CA VAL A 520 7.48 -7.39 -35.51
C VAL A 520 8.15 -6.77 -36.73
N GLU A 521 7.36 -6.08 -37.57
CA GLU A 521 7.83 -5.27 -38.70
C GLU A 521 8.11 -3.84 -38.21
N ASP A 522 9.29 -3.30 -38.53
CA ASP A 522 9.64 -1.92 -38.24
C ASP A 522 9.11 -0.96 -39.33
N ALA A 523 9.09 0.32 -39.06
CA ALA A 523 8.62 1.37 -39.96
C ALA A 523 9.43 1.44 -41.30
N ASP A 524 10.68 0.97 -41.29
CA ASP A 524 11.53 0.90 -42.48
C ASP A 524 11.33 -0.39 -43.32
N GLY A 525 10.45 -1.30 -42.84
CA GLY A 525 10.17 -2.60 -43.47
C GLY A 525 11.20 -3.68 -43.12
N SER A 526 12.09 -3.46 -42.15
CA SER A 526 12.93 -4.46 -41.55
C SER A 526 12.15 -5.23 -40.48
N PHE A 527 12.71 -6.38 -40.04
CA PHE A 527 12.03 -7.26 -39.08
C PHE A 527 12.88 -7.50 -37.85
N TRP A 528 12.23 -7.41 -36.68
CA TRP A 528 12.81 -7.74 -35.39
C TRP A 528 12.21 -9.03 -34.85
N ILE A 529 13.07 -9.96 -34.45
CA ILE A 529 12.71 -11.31 -34.04
C ILE A 529 13.15 -11.52 -32.59
N ALA A 530 12.20 -11.70 -31.69
CA ALA A 530 12.48 -12.14 -30.30
C ALA A 530 12.76 -13.64 -30.26
N THR A 531 13.78 -14.04 -29.54
CA THR A 531 14.12 -15.46 -29.37
C THR A 531 14.32 -15.83 -27.90
N ALA A 532 14.08 -17.11 -27.58
CA ALA A 532 14.30 -17.63 -26.22
C ALA A 532 15.78 -17.86 -25.88
N ASN A 533 16.67 -17.89 -26.85
CA ASN A 533 18.04 -18.40 -26.65
C ASN A 533 19.15 -17.62 -27.37
N TYR A 534 18.79 -16.70 -28.27
CA TYR A 534 19.75 -15.87 -29.03
C TYR A 534 19.54 -14.37 -28.88
N GLY A 535 18.65 -13.93 -27.97
CA GLY A 535 18.29 -12.52 -27.81
C GLY A 535 17.40 -12.02 -28.92
N ILE A 536 17.70 -10.86 -29.51
CA ILE A 536 16.96 -10.22 -30.59
C ILE A 536 17.76 -10.35 -31.89
N ILE A 537 17.09 -10.78 -32.95
CA ILE A 537 17.65 -10.87 -34.29
C ILE A 537 16.98 -9.78 -35.15
N HIS A 538 17.77 -8.94 -35.79
CA HIS A 538 17.31 -7.93 -36.73
C HIS A 538 17.59 -8.36 -38.15
N ILE A 539 16.57 -8.39 -39.00
CA ILE A 539 16.62 -8.78 -40.42
C ILE A 539 16.37 -7.54 -41.28
N MET A 540 17.37 -7.19 -42.08
CA MET A 540 17.34 -6.05 -42.97
C MET A 540 17.44 -6.52 -44.43
N GLY A 541 16.69 -5.91 -45.35
CA GLY A 541 16.70 -6.18 -46.78
C GLY A 541 15.35 -6.62 -47.29
N ASP A 542 15.31 -7.05 -48.58
CA ASP A 542 14.07 -7.49 -49.23
C ASP A 542 13.89 -9.02 -49.09
N VAL A 543 12.82 -9.45 -48.46
CA VAL A 543 12.49 -10.90 -48.27
C VAL A 543 12.20 -11.62 -49.62
N LEU A 544 11.85 -10.89 -50.68
CA LEU A 544 11.71 -11.43 -52.04
C LEU A 544 13.09 -11.78 -52.64
N HIS A 545 14.18 -11.24 -52.09
CA HIS A 545 15.56 -11.46 -52.46
C HIS A 545 16.40 -11.94 -51.29
N PRO A 546 16.21 -13.19 -50.76
CA PRO A 546 16.81 -13.67 -49.54
C PRO A 546 18.36 -13.58 -49.49
N GLU A 547 18.99 -13.58 -50.67
CA GLU A 547 20.45 -13.44 -50.78
C GLU A 547 20.95 -12.03 -50.43
N THR A 548 20.05 -11.03 -50.35
CA THR A 548 20.35 -9.65 -49.97
C THR A 548 20.20 -9.39 -48.48
N LEU A 549 19.61 -10.33 -47.76
CA LEU A 549 19.30 -10.15 -46.33
C LEU A 549 20.54 -10.07 -45.47
N LYS A 550 20.55 -9.11 -44.58
CA LYS A 550 21.56 -8.92 -43.57
C LYS A 550 20.96 -9.19 -42.19
N TYR A 551 21.75 -9.83 -41.35
CA TYR A 551 21.32 -10.21 -40.02
C TYR A 551 22.21 -9.57 -38.96
N SER A 552 21.61 -8.94 -37.92
CA SER A 552 22.28 -8.46 -36.72
C SER A 552 21.73 -9.16 -35.49
N ASN A 553 22.55 -9.30 -34.47
CA ASN A 553 22.13 -9.95 -33.21
C ASN A 553 22.41 -9.03 -32.04
N TYR A 554 21.45 -8.95 -31.13
CA TYR A 554 21.55 -8.23 -29.86
C TYR A 554 21.26 -9.24 -28.73
N SER A 555 22.26 -9.52 -27.90
CA SER A 555 22.19 -10.64 -26.96
C SER A 555 23.04 -10.40 -25.72
N TYR A 556 22.90 -11.29 -24.74
CA TYR A 556 23.80 -11.31 -23.58
C TYR A 556 25.26 -11.49 -23.99
N ASN A 557 25.52 -12.31 -25.00
CA ASN A 557 26.88 -12.69 -25.42
C ASN A 557 27.68 -11.49 -25.99
N ASN A 558 27.01 -10.50 -26.56
CA ASN A 558 27.63 -9.29 -27.07
C ASN A 558 27.41 -8.05 -26.16
N GLY A 559 26.87 -8.27 -24.95
CA GLY A 559 26.72 -7.24 -23.92
C GLY A 559 25.56 -6.25 -24.17
N GLN A 560 24.67 -6.56 -25.11
CA GLN A 560 23.53 -5.69 -25.44
C GLN A 560 22.30 -5.94 -24.54
N LEU A 561 22.15 -7.15 -24.01
CA LEU A 561 21.06 -7.56 -23.16
C LEU A 561 21.59 -8.25 -21.90
N ALA A 562 20.82 -8.21 -20.80
CA ALA A 562 21.13 -8.98 -19.58
C ALA A 562 20.76 -10.47 -19.70
N THR A 563 19.99 -10.85 -20.72
CA THR A 563 19.53 -12.23 -20.97
C THR A 563 19.41 -12.51 -22.46
N ASN A 564 19.48 -13.78 -22.86
CA ASN A 564 19.16 -14.21 -24.22
C ASN A 564 17.68 -14.56 -24.42
N SER A 565 16.88 -14.57 -23.36
CA SER A 565 15.44 -14.88 -23.44
C SER A 565 14.64 -13.60 -23.59
N VAL A 566 14.17 -13.32 -24.81
CA VAL A 566 13.30 -12.22 -25.13
C VAL A 566 11.92 -12.78 -25.44
N LEU A 567 10.89 -12.26 -24.76
CA LEU A 567 9.53 -12.81 -24.80
C LEU A 567 8.62 -12.09 -25.79
N CYS A 568 8.71 -10.75 -25.87
CA CYS A 568 7.88 -9.93 -26.73
C CYS A 568 8.62 -8.71 -27.26
N LEU A 569 8.15 -8.20 -28.39
CA LEU A 569 8.60 -6.97 -29.02
C LEU A 569 7.38 -6.10 -29.33
N HIS A 570 7.55 -4.79 -29.29
CA HIS A 570 6.47 -3.85 -29.64
C HIS A 570 7.05 -2.58 -30.27
N VAL A 571 6.53 -2.21 -31.45
CA VAL A 571 6.80 -0.90 -32.06
C VAL A 571 5.63 0.00 -31.75
N ASP A 572 5.86 1.03 -30.94
CA ASP A 572 4.79 1.93 -30.53
C ASP A 572 4.42 2.93 -31.64
N LYS A 573 3.29 3.63 -31.50
CA LYS A 573 2.80 4.61 -32.47
C LYS A 573 3.77 5.78 -32.72
N SER A 574 4.75 5.97 -31.83
CA SER A 574 5.83 6.95 -31.99
C SER A 574 7.04 6.39 -32.74
N GLY A 575 7.02 5.11 -33.14
CA GLY A 575 8.08 4.42 -33.84
C GLY A 575 9.23 3.97 -32.94
N ARG A 576 9.03 3.85 -31.61
CA ARG A 576 10.01 3.33 -30.65
C ARG A 576 9.86 1.82 -30.54
N LEU A 577 10.99 1.10 -30.62
CA LEU A 577 11.00 -0.36 -30.47
C LEU A 577 11.29 -0.73 -28.99
N TRP A 578 10.34 -1.42 -28.41
CA TRP A 578 10.40 -1.96 -27.03
C TRP A 578 10.62 -3.46 -27.04
N ALA A 579 11.40 -3.97 -26.09
CA ALA A 579 11.61 -5.40 -25.90
C ALA A 579 11.39 -5.81 -24.45
N GLY A 580 10.51 -6.80 -24.25
CA GLY A 580 10.26 -7.45 -22.99
C GLY A 580 11.04 -8.74 -22.86
N THR A 581 11.73 -8.94 -21.74
CA THR A 581 12.64 -10.07 -21.53
C THR A 581 12.25 -10.91 -20.32
N GLU A 582 12.81 -12.10 -20.23
CA GLU A 582 12.76 -12.97 -19.06
C GLU A 582 14.04 -12.79 -18.23
N GLY A 583 13.93 -12.07 -17.10
CA GLY A 583 15.02 -11.82 -16.15
C GLY A 583 15.89 -10.59 -16.44
N GLY A 584 15.58 -9.80 -17.50
CA GLY A 584 16.30 -8.57 -17.83
C GLY A 584 15.39 -7.33 -17.88
N GLY A 585 14.07 -7.51 -17.72
CA GLY A 585 13.08 -6.43 -17.71
C GLY A 585 12.83 -5.81 -19.08
N LEU A 586 12.60 -4.49 -19.12
CA LEU A 586 12.22 -3.70 -20.29
C LEU A 586 13.44 -3.05 -20.94
N TYR A 587 13.52 -3.17 -22.26
CA TYR A 587 14.54 -2.51 -23.10
C TYR A 587 13.89 -1.60 -24.13
N LEU A 588 14.58 -0.49 -24.42
CA LEU A 588 14.27 0.42 -25.51
C LEU A 588 15.45 0.46 -26.49
N TYR A 589 15.16 0.34 -27.79
CA TYR A 589 16.18 0.43 -28.84
C TYR A 589 16.48 1.87 -29.20
N ASP A 590 17.76 2.22 -29.20
CA ASP A 590 18.25 3.50 -29.68
C ASP A 590 18.71 3.36 -31.15
N TYR A 591 17.89 3.90 -32.09
CA TYR A 591 18.15 3.85 -33.53
C TYR A 591 19.41 4.64 -33.95
N LYS A 592 19.90 5.58 -33.13
CA LYS A 592 21.10 6.36 -33.45
C LYS A 592 22.36 5.61 -33.10
N GLU A 593 22.38 5.03 -31.91
CA GLU A 593 23.56 4.32 -31.39
C GLU A 593 23.53 2.83 -31.73
N ASN A 594 22.41 2.30 -32.25
CA ASN A 594 22.19 0.89 -32.58
C ASN A 594 22.38 -0.04 -31.35
N VAL A 595 21.83 0.35 -30.19
CA VAL A 595 21.94 -0.39 -28.93
C VAL A 595 20.60 -0.51 -28.23
N PHE A 596 20.44 -1.59 -27.46
CA PHE A 596 19.33 -1.73 -26.52
C PHE A 596 19.73 -1.17 -25.15
N THR A 597 18.90 -0.31 -24.57
CA THR A 597 19.11 0.29 -23.25
C THR A 597 18.07 -0.23 -22.28
N GLU A 598 18.52 -0.75 -21.15
CA GLU A 598 17.64 -1.21 -20.05
C GLU A 598 16.97 0.01 -19.40
N LYS A 599 15.64 -0.09 -19.16
CA LYS A 599 14.80 0.99 -18.65
C LYS A 599 14.21 0.72 -17.24
N ASN A 600 14.44 -0.43 -16.64
CA ASN A 600 13.87 -0.75 -15.34
C ASN A 600 14.28 0.22 -14.24
N GLN A 601 15.57 0.58 -14.17
CA GLN A 601 16.06 1.52 -13.14
C GLN A 601 15.54 2.93 -13.38
N GLU A 602 15.54 3.39 -14.63
CA GLU A 602 15.08 4.72 -15.01
C GLU A 602 13.59 4.91 -14.70
N TYR A 603 12.74 3.92 -15.02
CA TYR A 603 11.31 3.96 -14.80
C TYR A 603 10.88 3.33 -13.47
N GLN A 604 11.83 2.85 -12.66
CA GLN A 604 11.58 2.20 -11.37
C GLN A 604 10.62 1.01 -11.47
N LEU A 605 10.76 0.20 -12.53
CA LEU A 605 10.02 -1.03 -12.73
C LEU A 605 10.55 -2.10 -11.79
N SER A 606 9.67 -2.72 -11.01
CA SER A 606 10.05 -3.82 -10.10
C SER A 606 10.04 -5.19 -10.79
N ALA A 607 9.38 -5.29 -11.96
CA ALA A 607 9.28 -6.52 -12.73
C ALA A 607 10.54 -6.76 -13.55
N ASP A 608 11.09 -7.96 -13.50
CA ASP A 608 12.21 -8.42 -14.29
C ASP A 608 11.81 -9.31 -15.47
N MET A 609 10.52 -9.70 -15.52
CA MET A 609 9.93 -10.50 -16.59
C MET A 609 8.74 -9.75 -17.20
N ILE A 610 8.81 -9.51 -18.51
CA ILE A 610 7.76 -8.83 -19.29
C ILE A 610 7.35 -9.77 -20.43
N GLY A 611 6.13 -10.30 -20.34
CA GLY A 611 5.61 -11.33 -21.24
C GLY A 611 4.85 -10.82 -22.43
N SER A 612 4.25 -9.63 -22.34
CA SER A 612 3.50 -8.98 -23.42
C SER A 612 3.48 -7.47 -23.25
N ILE A 613 3.36 -6.76 -24.37
CA ILE A 613 3.27 -5.29 -24.43
C ILE A 613 2.15 -4.92 -25.41
N GLU A 614 1.20 -4.10 -24.96
CA GLU A 614 0.14 -3.51 -25.79
C GLU A 614 0.12 -1.99 -25.63
N GLU A 615 -0.26 -1.28 -26.69
CA GLU A 615 -0.40 0.18 -26.62
C GLU A 615 -1.87 0.59 -26.73
N ASP A 616 -2.34 1.38 -25.76
CA ASP A 616 -3.70 1.90 -25.78
C ASP A 616 -3.86 3.08 -26.77
N ARG A 617 -5.10 3.58 -26.90
CA ARG A 617 -5.40 4.72 -27.79
C ARG A 617 -4.72 6.03 -27.38
N GLN A 618 -4.31 6.14 -26.11
CA GLN A 618 -3.68 7.35 -25.54
C GLN A 618 -2.15 7.31 -25.65
N GLY A 619 -1.57 6.20 -26.15
CA GLY A 619 -0.13 6.00 -26.24
C GLY A 619 0.51 5.49 -24.96
N CYS A 620 -0.28 4.95 -24.01
CA CYS A 620 0.25 4.28 -22.85
C CYS A 620 0.57 2.82 -23.20
N LEU A 621 1.73 2.35 -22.79
CA LEU A 621 2.10 0.95 -22.88
C LEU A 621 1.55 0.18 -21.67
N TRP A 622 0.93 -0.95 -21.96
CA TRP A 622 0.43 -1.89 -20.98
C TRP A 622 1.22 -3.18 -21.09
N MET A 623 1.82 -3.59 -19.98
CA MET A 623 2.73 -4.73 -19.94
C MET A 623 2.21 -5.81 -19.00
N GLY A 624 2.10 -7.04 -19.50
CA GLY A 624 1.89 -8.23 -18.69
C GLY A 624 3.20 -8.68 -18.08
N THR A 625 3.29 -8.73 -16.75
CA THR A 625 4.54 -9.03 -16.03
C THR A 625 4.38 -10.16 -15.00
N ASN A 626 5.47 -10.55 -14.35
CA ASN A 626 5.45 -11.46 -13.20
C ASN A 626 5.01 -10.76 -11.88
N MET A 627 4.78 -9.45 -11.89
CA MET A 627 4.41 -8.64 -10.72
C MET A 627 3.04 -7.93 -10.87
N GLY A 628 2.24 -8.31 -11.87
CA GLY A 628 0.96 -7.71 -12.22
C GLY A 628 0.95 -7.08 -13.62
N LEU A 629 -0.03 -6.22 -13.88
CA LEU A 629 -0.08 -5.40 -15.09
C LEU A 629 0.60 -4.05 -14.80
N VAL A 630 1.46 -3.63 -15.70
CA VAL A 630 2.16 -2.35 -15.60
C VAL A 630 1.67 -1.42 -16.70
N GLN A 631 1.19 -0.25 -16.33
CA GLN A 631 0.90 0.87 -17.24
C GLN A 631 2.10 1.81 -17.24
N LEU A 632 2.68 2.04 -18.40
CA LEU A 632 3.81 2.96 -18.61
C LEU A 632 3.42 4.03 -19.63
N PHE A 633 3.43 5.28 -19.22
CA PHE A 633 3.30 6.42 -20.13
C PHE A 633 4.65 7.13 -20.23
N VAL A 634 5.20 7.17 -21.44
CA VAL A 634 6.46 7.84 -21.74
C VAL A 634 6.18 9.00 -22.69
N PRO A 635 6.10 10.25 -22.21
CA PRO A 635 5.94 11.43 -23.07
C PRO A 635 7.20 11.63 -23.96
N MET A 636 7.12 12.53 -24.94
CA MET A 636 8.27 12.83 -25.80
C MET A 636 9.47 13.40 -25.02
N ASP A 637 9.24 14.03 -23.88
CA ASP A 637 10.27 14.38 -22.90
C ASP A 637 10.38 13.24 -21.87
N GLU A 638 11.35 12.34 -22.08
CA GLU A 638 11.55 11.10 -21.30
C GLU A 638 11.67 11.30 -19.79
N ASN A 639 11.96 12.50 -19.31
CA ASN A 639 12.13 12.81 -17.88
C ASN A 639 10.83 12.79 -17.06
N LEU A 640 9.68 12.62 -17.70
CA LEU A 640 8.36 12.67 -17.08
C LEU A 640 7.57 11.34 -17.19
N ALA A 641 8.25 10.22 -17.40
CA ALA A 641 7.60 8.91 -17.47
C ALA A 641 6.79 8.62 -16.19
N THR A 642 5.57 8.13 -16.35
CA THR A 642 4.72 7.69 -15.25
C THR A 642 4.48 6.19 -15.33
N VAL A 643 4.61 5.51 -14.18
CA VAL A 643 4.41 4.07 -14.05
C VAL A 643 3.33 3.79 -13.03
N ARG A 644 2.40 2.89 -13.37
CA ARG A 644 1.41 2.34 -12.45
C ARG A 644 1.46 0.82 -12.51
N VAL A 645 1.35 0.19 -11.36
CA VAL A 645 1.32 -1.27 -11.23
C VAL A 645 -0.03 -1.68 -10.64
N TYR A 646 -0.71 -2.59 -11.33
CA TYR A 646 -1.97 -3.17 -10.91
C TYR A 646 -1.77 -4.63 -10.53
N THR A 647 -2.44 -5.06 -9.49
CA THR A 647 -2.28 -6.39 -8.87
C THR A 647 -3.62 -7.08 -8.64
N THR A 648 -3.61 -8.26 -8.04
CA THR A 648 -4.85 -8.94 -7.61
C THR A 648 -5.69 -8.10 -6.65
N ALA A 649 -5.08 -7.16 -5.92
CA ALA A 649 -5.81 -6.23 -5.07
C ALA A 649 -6.69 -5.25 -5.88
N ASP A 650 -6.30 -4.96 -7.13
CA ASP A 650 -7.05 -4.10 -8.04
C ASP A 650 -8.11 -4.86 -8.86
N GLY A 651 -8.21 -6.18 -8.68
CA GLY A 651 -9.18 -7.03 -9.35
C GLY A 651 -8.61 -7.90 -10.47
N LEU A 652 -7.28 -7.95 -10.61
CA LEU A 652 -6.66 -8.86 -11.56
C LEU A 652 -6.84 -10.32 -11.14
N GLN A 653 -6.85 -11.23 -12.12
CA GLN A 653 -7.00 -12.67 -11.90
C GLN A 653 -5.82 -13.29 -11.16
N ASP A 654 -4.61 -12.80 -11.44
CA ASP A 654 -3.34 -13.18 -10.81
C ASP A 654 -2.35 -12.00 -10.96
N ASN A 655 -1.18 -12.10 -10.33
CA ASN A 655 -0.06 -11.17 -10.56
C ASN A 655 0.89 -11.65 -11.66
N PHE A 656 0.64 -12.80 -12.26
CA PHE A 656 1.50 -13.40 -13.26
C PHE A 656 0.85 -13.41 -14.65
N PHE A 657 1.38 -12.60 -15.58
CA PHE A 657 0.91 -12.41 -16.94
C PHE A 657 2.06 -12.60 -17.93
N ILE A 658 2.05 -13.68 -18.68
CA ILE A 658 3.09 -14.01 -19.69
C ILE A 658 2.50 -14.42 -21.03
N SER A 659 1.20 -14.22 -21.20
CA SER A 659 0.49 -14.61 -22.41
C SER A 659 0.53 -13.49 -23.44
N GLN A 660 0.28 -13.83 -24.69
CA GLN A 660 -0.08 -12.83 -25.71
C GLN A 660 -1.25 -11.98 -25.19
N SER A 661 -1.12 -10.67 -25.28
CA SER A 661 -2.19 -9.70 -25.04
C SER A 661 -2.91 -9.29 -26.32
N SER A 662 -4.02 -8.60 -26.21
CA SER A 662 -4.77 -8.11 -27.37
C SER A 662 -5.51 -6.81 -27.06
N CYS A 663 -5.67 -5.97 -28.08
CA CYS A 663 -6.47 -4.76 -28.02
C CYS A 663 -7.61 -4.84 -29.04
N SER A 664 -8.85 -4.65 -28.59
CA SER A 664 -10.00 -4.60 -29.49
C SER A 664 -10.01 -3.30 -30.31
N ARG A 665 -10.83 -3.30 -31.38
CA ARG A 665 -11.04 -2.09 -32.19
C ARG A 665 -11.63 -0.92 -31.38
N GLU A 666 -12.38 -1.19 -30.32
CA GLU A 666 -12.90 -0.18 -29.39
C GLU A 666 -11.86 0.32 -28.40
N GLY A 667 -10.73 -0.36 -28.28
CA GLY A 667 -9.64 -0.04 -27.36
C GLY A 667 -9.78 -0.73 -25.99
N GLU A 668 -10.60 -1.75 -25.88
CA GLU A 668 -10.60 -2.67 -24.74
C GLU A 668 -9.36 -3.56 -24.82
N LEU A 669 -8.64 -3.66 -23.69
CA LEU A 669 -7.45 -4.49 -23.56
C LEU A 669 -7.78 -5.81 -22.87
N PHE A 670 -7.11 -6.87 -23.32
CA PHE A 670 -7.25 -8.23 -22.80
C PHE A 670 -5.88 -8.79 -22.44
N PHE A 671 -5.77 -9.33 -21.21
CA PHE A 671 -4.56 -9.95 -20.70
C PHE A 671 -4.85 -11.33 -20.11
N GLY A 672 -4.19 -12.36 -20.61
CA GLY A 672 -4.31 -13.73 -20.16
C GLY A 672 -3.32 -14.07 -19.03
N GLY A 673 -3.68 -15.03 -18.20
CA GLY A 673 -2.84 -15.52 -17.11
C GLY A 673 -3.25 -16.91 -16.62
N ASN A 674 -2.77 -17.29 -15.44
CA ASN A 674 -2.91 -18.66 -14.93
C ASN A 674 -4.35 -19.04 -14.53
N LYS A 675 -5.20 -18.08 -14.19
CA LYS A 675 -6.57 -18.32 -13.69
C LYS A 675 -7.68 -17.88 -14.64
N GLY A 676 -7.32 -17.52 -15.88
CA GLY A 676 -8.24 -16.97 -16.86
C GLY A 676 -7.68 -15.72 -17.52
N TYR A 677 -8.54 -14.72 -17.78
CA TYR A 677 -8.11 -13.45 -18.37
C TYR A 677 -8.80 -12.26 -17.71
N ASN A 678 -8.18 -11.09 -17.84
CA ASN A 678 -8.78 -9.81 -17.51
C ASN A 678 -9.08 -9.02 -18.77
N SER A 679 -10.19 -8.25 -18.78
CA SER A 679 -10.47 -7.22 -19.76
C SER A 679 -10.75 -5.89 -19.09
N PHE A 680 -10.41 -4.79 -19.75
CA PHE A 680 -10.68 -3.44 -19.26
C PHE A 680 -10.55 -2.39 -20.37
N LEU A 681 -11.26 -1.29 -20.19
CA LEU A 681 -11.10 -0.09 -21.01
C LEU A 681 -10.12 0.87 -20.28
N PRO A 682 -8.94 1.18 -20.83
CA PRO A 682 -8.01 2.13 -20.19
C PRO A 682 -8.63 3.49 -19.88
N ALA A 683 -9.59 3.94 -20.69
CA ALA A 683 -10.31 5.19 -20.48
C ALA A 683 -11.22 5.19 -19.24
N SER A 684 -11.64 4.00 -18.76
CA SER A 684 -12.48 3.87 -17.55
C SER A 684 -11.65 3.85 -16.25
N LEU A 685 -10.32 3.79 -16.35
CA LEU A 685 -9.44 3.85 -15.20
C LEU A 685 -9.43 5.28 -14.67
N GLU A 686 -10.16 5.52 -13.60
CA GLU A 686 -10.20 6.83 -12.95
C GLU A 686 -8.79 7.28 -12.56
N LYS A 687 -8.44 8.50 -12.95
CA LYS A 687 -7.29 9.20 -12.40
C LYS A 687 -7.69 9.68 -11.00
N ASP A 688 -7.55 8.82 -10.01
CA ASP A 688 -7.75 9.20 -8.61
C ASP A 688 -6.63 10.19 -8.23
N ASN A 689 -6.92 11.48 -8.48
CA ASN A 689 -6.02 12.59 -8.21
C ASN A 689 -6.17 13.10 -6.76
N GLU A 690 -6.89 12.38 -5.90
CA GLU A 690 -7.08 12.80 -4.53
C GLU A 690 -5.74 12.89 -3.80
N ALA A 691 -5.53 14.05 -3.20
CA ALA A 691 -4.37 14.29 -2.34
C ALA A 691 -4.48 13.40 -1.10
N VAL A 692 -3.50 12.53 -0.94
CA VAL A 692 -3.46 11.60 0.20
C VAL A 692 -2.76 12.27 1.37
N PRO A 693 -3.33 12.24 2.59
CA PRO A 693 -2.65 12.72 3.78
C PRO A 693 -1.44 11.83 4.09
N TYR A 694 -0.29 12.44 4.30
CA TYR A 694 0.91 11.76 4.74
C TYR A 694 1.52 12.52 5.92
N LEU A 695 2.04 11.78 6.88
CA LEU A 695 2.47 12.31 8.17
C LEU A 695 3.80 11.70 8.61
N ILE A 696 4.50 12.41 9.49
CA ILE A 696 5.57 11.83 10.30
C ILE A 696 4.87 11.04 11.41
N THR A 697 5.07 9.74 11.43
CA THR A 697 4.38 8.82 12.36
C THR A 697 5.16 8.62 13.64
N ASP A 698 6.49 8.56 13.56
CA ASP A 698 7.37 8.44 14.74
C ASP A 698 8.72 9.12 14.50
N ILE A 699 9.40 9.46 15.59
CA ILE A 699 10.80 9.89 15.61
C ILE A 699 11.50 8.98 16.60
N LYS A 700 12.50 8.21 16.12
CA LYS A 700 13.27 7.33 16.98
C LYS A 700 14.62 7.94 17.31
N ILE A 701 14.94 8.00 18.60
CA ILE A 701 16.24 8.44 19.10
C ILE A 701 16.96 7.20 19.63
N PHE A 702 18.17 6.92 19.10
CA PHE A 702 18.89 5.68 19.40
C PHE A 702 18.01 4.43 19.25
N ASN A 703 17.18 4.39 18.21
CA ASN A 703 16.24 3.31 17.89
C ASN A 703 15.11 3.11 18.93
N ARG A 704 14.87 4.10 19.82
CA ARG A 704 13.73 4.13 20.74
C ARG A 704 12.69 5.13 20.23
N SER A 705 11.43 4.70 20.13
CA SER A 705 10.32 5.56 19.73
C SER A 705 10.18 6.78 20.65
N PHE A 706 9.81 7.92 20.08
CA PHE A 706 9.56 9.16 20.82
C PHE A 706 8.57 8.97 21.97
N ALA A 707 7.53 8.17 21.78
CA ALA A 707 6.50 7.93 22.78
C ALA A 707 7.01 7.23 24.05
N VAL A 708 8.09 6.44 23.95
CA VAL A 708 8.69 5.69 25.08
C VAL A 708 9.93 6.35 25.67
N LEU A 709 10.29 7.55 25.21
CA LEU A 709 11.36 8.33 25.82
C LEU A 709 10.91 8.85 27.21
N GLU A 710 11.88 9.05 28.11
CA GLU A 710 11.63 9.66 29.40
C GLU A 710 11.00 11.07 29.22
N PRO A 711 10.01 11.46 30.03
CA PRO A 711 9.30 12.73 29.87
C PRO A 711 10.21 13.94 29.75
N GLU A 712 11.27 14.02 30.61
CA GLU A 712 12.23 15.12 30.59
C GLU A 712 13.03 15.21 29.27
N VAL A 713 13.38 14.06 28.69
CA VAL A 713 14.09 13.98 27.41
C VAL A 713 13.15 14.36 26.26
N ARG A 714 11.92 13.86 26.32
CA ARG A 714 10.88 14.12 25.31
C ARG A 714 10.57 15.61 25.22
N GLU A 715 10.31 16.28 26.36
CA GLU A 715 10.01 17.73 26.39
C GLU A 715 11.18 18.59 25.88
N ARG A 716 12.42 18.16 26.08
CA ARG A 716 13.60 18.86 25.54
C ARG A 716 13.70 18.76 24.02
N ILE A 717 13.22 17.68 23.43
CA ILE A 717 13.29 17.40 22.00
C ILE A 717 12.08 18.01 21.28
N SER A 718 10.88 17.79 21.79
CA SER A 718 9.64 18.37 21.31
C SER A 718 8.56 18.31 22.38
N SER A 719 7.78 19.37 22.54
CA SER A 719 6.63 19.41 23.44
C SER A 719 5.39 18.69 22.87
N VAL A 720 5.44 18.29 21.60
CA VAL A 720 4.33 17.64 20.91
C VAL A 720 4.76 16.35 20.23
N MET A 721 3.81 15.45 20.01
CA MET A 721 4.01 14.17 19.34
C MET A 721 4.47 14.35 17.87
N PRO A 722 5.19 13.39 17.29
CA PRO A 722 5.81 13.49 15.97
C PRO A 722 4.87 13.94 14.85
N SER A 723 3.63 13.47 14.86
CA SER A 723 2.63 13.82 13.81
C SER A 723 2.26 15.31 13.78
N PHE A 724 2.45 16.01 14.89
CA PHE A 724 2.14 17.44 15.06
C PHE A 724 3.39 18.33 15.13
N THR A 725 4.57 17.72 15.23
CA THR A 725 5.84 18.44 15.38
C THR A 725 6.19 19.20 14.09
N ARG A 726 6.55 20.48 14.24
CA ARG A 726 7.12 21.32 13.18
C ARG A 726 8.58 21.64 13.41
N LYS A 727 9.06 21.46 14.64
CA LYS A 727 10.43 21.70 15.06
C LYS A 727 10.91 20.62 16.01
N LEU A 728 12.13 20.15 15.80
CA LEU A 728 12.80 19.14 16.60
C LEU A 728 14.10 19.72 17.14
N ASP A 729 14.21 19.89 18.45
CA ASP A 729 15.42 20.38 19.12
C ASP A 729 16.22 19.18 19.67
N LEU A 730 17.31 18.81 18.99
CA LEU A 730 18.15 17.66 19.37
C LEU A 730 19.33 18.15 20.21
N PRO A 731 19.44 17.78 21.49
CA PRO A 731 20.65 18.00 22.28
C PRO A 731 21.86 17.31 21.63
N TYR A 732 23.05 17.84 21.80
CA TYR A 732 24.28 17.34 21.13
C TYR A 732 24.47 15.82 21.23
N GLY A 733 24.08 15.18 22.34
CA GLY A 733 24.21 13.75 22.54
C GLY A 733 23.14 12.90 21.82
N TYR A 734 22.11 13.54 21.22
CA TYR A 734 20.95 12.87 20.60
C TYR A 734 20.94 13.03 19.07
N ASN A 735 22.12 13.16 18.45
CA ASN A 735 22.30 13.38 17.00
C ASN A 735 22.25 12.10 16.15
N ASN A 736 21.77 10.99 16.72
CA ASN A 736 21.48 9.73 16.05
C ASN A 736 19.98 9.48 16.15
N PHE A 737 19.26 9.69 15.03
CA PHE A 737 17.81 9.60 15.00
C PHE A 737 17.30 9.10 13.65
N SER A 738 16.07 8.59 13.65
CA SER A 738 15.32 8.33 12.43
C SER A 738 13.95 8.98 12.48
N ILE A 739 13.47 9.41 11.32
CA ILE A 739 12.14 9.98 11.13
C ILE A 739 11.35 8.95 10.34
N GLU A 740 10.29 8.41 10.94
CA GLU A 740 9.35 7.50 10.28
C GLU A 740 8.15 8.26 9.73
N PHE A 741 7.66 7.84 8.59
CA PHE A 741 6.54 8.49 7.92
C PHE A 741 5.62 7.47 7.25
N ALA A 742 4.35 7.84 7.08
CA ALA A 742 3.37 7.03 6.39
C ALA A 742 2.40 7.89 5.59
N SER A 743 1.98 7.38 4.45
CA SER A 743 0.81 7.83 3.71
C SER A 743 -0.38 7.04 4.22
N LEU A 744 -1.44 7.74 4.66
CA LEU A 744 -2.60 7.11 5.31
C LEU A 744 -3.61 6.60 4.26
N THR A 745 -3.10 5.84 3.28
CA THR A 745 -3.90 5.03 2.36
C THR A 745 -3.91 3.59 2.83
N TYR A 746 -5.05 2.95 2.76
CA TYR A 746 -5.24 1.63 3.40
C TYR A 746 -5.46 0.49 2.41
N LYS A 747 -5.85 0.80 1.16
CA LYS A 747 -6.12 -0.20 0.12
C LYS A 747 -4.84 -0.97 -0.23
N ASN A 748 -3.84 -0.28 -0.77
CA ASN A 748 -2.56 -0.85 -1.17
C ASN A 748 -1.38 -0.03 -0.63
N PRO A 749 -1.18 0.05 0.70
CA PRO A 749 -0.13 0.88 1.28
C PRO A 749 1.28 0.47 0.83
N GLY A 750 1.48 -0.79 0.45
CA GLY A 750 2.75 -1.32 -0.07
C GLY A 750 3.20 -0.69 -1.40
N LEU A 751 2.31 -0.05 -2.16
CA LEU A 751 2.62 0.62 -3.42
C LEU A 751 3.04 2.09 -3.24
N ASN A 752 2.86 2.66 -2.06
CA ASN A 752 3.24 4.05 -1.79
C ASN A 752 4.76 4.23 -1.90
N ARG A 753 5.17 5.32 -2.54
CA ARG A 753 6.56 5.75 -2.63
C ARG A 753 6.76 7.06 -1.87
N TYR A 754 7.95 7.25 -1.37
CA TYR A 754 8.30 8.42 -0.58
C TYR A 754 9.56 9.06 -1.13
N ALA A 755 9.66 10.38 -1.00
CA ALA A 755 10.89 11.08 -1.21
C ALA A 755 11.12 12.04 -0.05
N TYR A 756 12.35 12.04 0.47
CA TYR A 756 12.75 12.92 1.56
C TYR A 756 14.10 13.57 1.28
N GLN A 757 14.34 14.69 1.93
CA GLN A 757 15.59 15.42 1.85
C GLN A 757 15.84 16.18 3.15
N LEU A 758 16.99 16.05 3.75
CA LEU A 758 17.45 16.91 4.84
C LEU A 758 18.30 18.04 4.25
N VAL A 759 17.69 19.18 3.97
CA VAL A 759 18.38 20.36 3.41
C VAL A 759 19.48 20.82 4.36
N GLY A 760 20.68 20.96 3.83
CA GLY A 760 21.89 21.22 4.60
C GLY A 760 22.76 19.99 4.88
N PHE A 761 22.24 18.78 4.58
CA PHE A 761 22.98 17.52 4.70
C PHE A 761 22.92 16.70 3.40
N ASP A 762 21.72 16.40 2.88
CA ASP A 762 21.52 15.69 1.63
C ASP A 762 21.69 16.63 0.44
N LYS A 763 22.40 16.19 -0.61
CA LYS A 763 22.56 16.96 -1.85
C LYS A 763 21.26 16.94 -2.66
N ASP A 764 20.66 15.74 -2.82
CA ASP A 764 19.48 15.47 -3.65
C ASP A 764 18.39 14.78 -2.85
N TRP A 765 17.21 14.68 -3.47
CA TRP A 765 16.10 13.91 -2.92
C TRP A 765 16.47 12.42 -2.82
N GLN A 766 16.18 11.81 -1.67
CA GLN A 766 16.32 10.39 -1.43
C GLN A 766 14.96 9.73 -1.64
N TYR A 767 14.90 8.74 -2.54
CA TYR A 767 13.69 8.01 -2.86
C TYR A 767 13.66 6.68 -2.11
N THR A 768 12.50 6.32 -1.60
CA THR A 768 12.30 5.07 -0.86
C THR A 768 10.88 4.53 -1.06
N ASP A 769 10.66 3.27 -0.71
CA ASP A 769 9.40 2.56 -0.82
C ASP A 769 8.71 2.36 0.54
N ALA A 770 7.55 1.69 0.51
CA ALA A 770 6.76 1.36 1.68
C ALA A 770 7.48 0.47 2.72
N ASN A 771 8.47 -0.33 2.29
CA ASN A 771 9.23 -1.22 3.18
C ASN A 771 10.30 -0.47 3.96
N ARG A 772 10.76 0.67 3.43
CA ARG A 772 11.80 1.52 4.02
C ARG A 772 11.29 2.94 4.26
N ARG A 773 10.16 3.09 4.91
CA ARG A 773 9.49 4.37 5.20
C ARG A 773 10.10 5.13 6.38
N PHE A 774 11.41 5.22 6.41
CA PHE A 774 12.15 5.99 7.41
C PHE A 774 13.41 6.65 6.82
N ALA A 775 13.75 7.81 7.32
CA ALA A 775 14.99 8.52 7.05
C ALA A 775 15.89 8.42 8.28
N TYR A 776 17.09 7.84 8.14
CA TYR A 776 18.04 7.66 9.22
C TYR A 776 19.21 8.61 9.10
N TYR A 777 19.50 9.33 10.17
CA TYR A 777 20.60 10.27 10.26
C TYR A 777 21.48 9.98 11.46
N ASN A 778 22.78 9.97 11.23
CA ASN A 778 23.77 9.70 12.26
C ASN A 778 24.83 10.82 12.28
N ASN A 779 25.21 11.23 13.49
CA ASN A 779 26.33 12.15 13.73
C ASN A 779 26.22 13.49 12.98
N LEU A 780 25.02 14.08 12.93
CA LEU A 780 24.83 15.41 12.38
C LEU A 780 25.62 16.45 13.18
N LYS A 781 26.26 17.40 12.47
CA LYS A 781 26.92 18.55 13.10
C LYS A 781 25.87 19.47 13.72
N SER A 782 26.30 20.28 14.72
CA SER A 782 25.43 21.31 15.25
C SER A 782 25.03 22.32 14.16
N GLY A 783 23.73 22.61 14.07
CA GLY A 783 23.18 23.49 13.04
C GLY A 783 21.69 23.31 12.90
N THR A 784 21.08 24.13 12.03
CA THR A 784 19.66 24.04 11.69
C THR A 784 19.53 23.41 10.32
N TYR A 785 18.72 22.37 10.23
CA TYR A 785 18.40 21.62 9.03
C TYR A 785 16.90 21.67 8.77
N ARG A 786 16.50 21.41 7.53
CA ARG A 786 15.09 21.34 7.17
C ARG A 786 14.83 19.98 6.50
N PHE A 787 14.12 19.11 7.21
CA PHE A 787 13.65 17.86 6.64
C PHE A 787 12.41 18.12 5.79
N ARG A 788 12.44 17.64 4.55
CA ARG A 788 11.36 17.72 3.58
C ARG A 788 10.89 16.34 3.22
N LEU A 789 9.58 16.15 3.14
CA LEU A 789 8.93 14.89 2.81
C LEU A 789 7.84 15.12 1.78
N LYS A 790 7.75 14.22 0.80
CA LYS A 790 6.61 14.07 -0.10
C LYS A 790 6.32 12.58 -0.28
N ALA A 791 5.07 12.24 -0.58
CA ALA A 791 4.63 10.86 -0.77
C ALA A 791 3.78 10.73 -2.03
N THR A 792 3.66 9.52 -2.56
CA THR A 792 2.68 9.20 -3.59
C THR A 792 1.43 8.60 -2.95
N ASN A 793 0.33 8.64 -3.71
CA ASN A 793 -0.78 7.72 -3.48
C ASN A 793 -0.42 6.31 -4.05
N GLU A 794 -1.32 5.33 -3.88
CA GLU A 794 -1.18 3.98 -4.40
C GLU A 794 -1.04 3.92 -5.94
N ASN A 795 -1.51 4.95 -6.65
CA ASN A 795 -1.41 5.10 -8.09
C ASN A 795 -0.08 5.75 -8.55
N GLY A 796 0.87 5.97 -7.64
CA GLY A 796 2.17 6.56 -7.94
C GLY A 796 2.15 8.07 -8.18
N ILE A 797 1.02 8.76 -7.90
CA ILE A 797 0.89 10.20 -8.08
C ILE A 797 1.48 10.93 -6.88
N TRP A 798 2.49 11.77 -7.11
CA TRP A 798 3.15 12.56 -6.08
C TRP A 798 2.24 13.65 -5.52
N SER A 799 2.29 13.83 -4.19
CA SER A 799 1.66 14.97 -3.52
C SER A 799 2.24 16.30 -4.01
N GLN A 800 1.38 17.30 -4.20
CA GLN A 800 1.82 18.66 -4.56
C GLN A 800 2.41 19.41 -3.37
N GLU A 801 1.91 19.13 -2.16
CA GLU A 801 2.40 19.74 -0.94
C GLU A 801 3.65 19.02 -0.44
N ILE A 802 4.61 19.78 0.10
CA ILE A 802 5.81 19.26 0.76
C ILE A 802 5.65 19.51 2.25
N ARG A 803 5.73 18.43 3.04
CA ARG A 803 5.76 18.55 4.50
C ARG A 803 7.16 18.88 4.97
N GLU A 804 7.30 19.91 5.80
CA GLU A 804 8.59 20.36 6.32
C GLU A 804 8.65 20.19 7.85
N LEU A 805 9.83 19.77 8.34
CA LEU A 805 10.18 19.70 9.76
C LEU A 805 11.53 20.38 9.95
N GLU A 806 11.59 21.37 10.82
CA GLU A 806 12.85 21.99 11.22
C GLU A 806 13.57 21.10 12.24
N VAL A 807 14.82 20.74 11.95
CA VAL A 807 15.67 19.93 12.83
C VAL A 807 16.84 20.77 13.29
N VAL A 808 16.91 21.06 14.58
CA VAL A 808 17.96 21.87 15.21
C VAL A 808 18.82 20.95 16.06
N VAL A 809 20.08 20.77 15.65
CA VAL A 809 21.08 20.07 16.46
C VAL A 809 21.84 21.08 17.30
N LEU A 810 21.63 21.06 18.62
CA LEU A 810 22.23 22.00 19.54
C LEU A 810 23.75 21.77 19.64
N PRO A 811 24.54 22.84 19.76
CA PRO A 811 26.00 22.70 19.99
C PRO A 811 26.29 22.10 21.36
N PRO A 812 27.43 21.40 21.51
CA PRO A 812 27.87 20.94 22.81
C PRO A 812 28.13 22.13 23.75
N PHE A 813 27.97 21.92 25.05
CA PHE A 813 28.12 23.01 26.05
C PHE A 813 29.45 23.78 25.95
N TRP A 814 30.50 23.09 25.52
CA TRP A 814 31.84 23.70 25.34
C TRP A 814 31.96 24.49 24.01
N ALA A 815 31.05 24.40 23.09
CA ALA A 815 31.02 25.14 21.82
C ALA A 815 29.88 26.19 21.79
N THR A 816 29.33 26.55 22.92
CA THR A 816 28.31 27.61 23.06
C THR A 816 28.96 28.99 23.17
N TRP A 817 28.23 30.04 22.80
CA TRP A 817 28.74 31.42 22.82
C TRP A 817 29.30 31.84 24.21
N TRP A 818 28.65 31.41 25.27
CA TRP A 818 29.12 31.70 26.63
C TRP A 818 30.40 30.91 27.00
N ALA A 819 30.59 29.69 26.48
CA ALA A 819 31.84 28.94 26.64
C ALA A 819 33.01 29.65 25.96
N TYR A 820 32.81 30.21 24.73
CA TYR A 820 33.80 31.02 24.07
C TYR A 820 34.14 32.29 24.86
N ILE A 821 33.18 32.93 25.54
CA ILE A 821 33.46 34.05 26.45
C ILE A 821 34.30 33.58 27.63
N ILE A 822 34.01 32.42 28.21
CA ILE A 822 34.82 31.85 29.30
C ILE A 822 36.23 31.56 28.80
N TYR A 823 36.40 30.96 27.62
CA TYR A 823 37.71 30.72 27.02
C TYR A 823 38.48 32.04 26.76
N ALA A 824 37.80 33.06 26.28
CA ALA A 824 38.37 34.40 26.08
C ALA A 824 38.77 35.02 27.41
N LEU A 825 37.95 34.89 28.47
CA LEU A 825 38.29 35.38 29.81
C LEU A 825 39.48 34.63 30.42
N ILE A 826 39.51 33.29 30.26
CA ILE A 826 40.68 32.48 30.68
C ILE A 826 41.92 32.89 29.89
N GLY A 827 41.80 33.03 28.55
CA GLY A 827 42.92 33.53 27.73
C GLY A 827 43.40 34.91 28.14
N ALA A 828 42.49 35.86 28.40
CA ALA A 828 42.81 37.19 28.92
C ALA A 828 43.48 37.13 30.29
N ALA A 829 42.99 36.27 31.20
CA ALA A 829 43.60 36.06 32.51
C ALA A 829 45.04 35.51 32.40
N ILE A 830 45.25 34.55 31.49
CA ILE A 830 46.57 33.96 31.22
C ILE A 830 47.48 35.07 30.65
N VAL A 831 47.02 35.87 29.70
CA VAL A 831 47.80 36.99 29.14
C VAL A 831 48.11 38.01 30.21
N CYS A 832 47.13 38.41 31.02
CA CYS A 832 47.38 39.32 32.15
C CYS A 832 48.36 38.73 33.18
N PHE A 833 48.29 37.43 33.46
CA PHE A 833 49.24 36.75 34.33
C PHE A 833 50.67 36.77 33.76
N ILE A 834 50.80 36.50 32.44
CA ILE A 834 52.09 36.54 31.71
C ILE A 834 52.63 37.96 31.72
N LEU A 835 51.79 38.96 31.39
CA LEU A 835 52.23 40.36 31.42
C LEU A 835 52.66 40.85 32.88
N ARG A 836 51.86 40.42 33.87
CA ARG A 836 52.22 40.72 35.27
C ARG A 836 53.51 40.04 35.71
N THR A 837 53.73 38.80 35.33
CA THR A 837 54.95 38.04 35.61
C THR A 837 56.14 38.63 34.80
N ALA A 838 55.91 39.04 33.54
CA ALA A 838 56.92 39.74 32.74
C ALA A 838 57.27 41.10 33.33
N LYS A 839 56.28 41.89 33.76
CA LYS A 839 56.49 43.16 34.46
C LYS A 839 57.26 42.97 35.75
N ASN A 840 56.85 41.99 36.58
CA ASN A 840 57.56 41.64 37.79
C ASN A 840 59.02 41.18 37.55
N ARG A 841 59.22 40.38 36.43
CA ARG A 841 60.59 39.97 36.01
C ARG A 841 61.40 41.12 35.48
N VAL A 842 60.84 42.10 34.80
CA VAL A 842 61.50 43.31 34.33
C VAL A 842 61.86 44.15 35.52
N GLN A 843 60.99 44.32 36.51
CA GLN A 843 61.32 45.00 37.78
C GLN A 843 62.39 44.28 38.56
N LEU A 844 62.37 42.98 38.67
CA LEU A 844 63.36 42.15 39.33
C LEU A 844 64.73 42.18 38.58
N ARG A 845 64.66 42.19 37.25
CA ARG A 845 65.92 42.34 36.39
C ARG A 845 66.56 43.68 36.52
N ASN A 846 65.76 44.75 36.69
CA ASN A 846 66.35 46.10 36.90
C ASN A 846 67.04 46.25 38.26
N GLU A 847 66.58 45.44 39.24
CA GLU A 847 67.27 45.39 40.57
C GLU A 847 68.53 44.44 40.52
N LEU A 848 68.47 43.35 39.72
CA LEU A 848 69.58 42.41 39.63
C LEU A 848 70.64 42.83 38.61
N HIS A 849 70.29 43.66 37.62
CA HIS A 849 71.26 44.17 36.59
C HIS A 849 72.25 45.09 37.09
N LEU A 850 72.23 45.51 38.33
CA LEU A 850 73.30 46.31 39.01
C LEU A 850 74.35 45.44 39.70
N ARG A 851 74.21 44.12 39.81
CA ARG A 851 75.19 43.30 40.57
C ARG A 851 75.84 42.13 39.81
N GLU A 852 75.36 41.68 38.69
CA GLU A 852 76.01 40.55 37.97
C GLU A 852 75.92 40.68 36.43
N MET A 853 76.65 41.56 35.90
CA MET A 853 77.08 41.45 34.55
C MET A 853 78.27 40.53 34.50
N GLU A 854 78.19 39.54 33.76
CA GLU A 854 79.26 38.67 33.26
C GLU A 854 79.38 37.26 33.83
N LYS A 855 78.56 36.47 34.04
CA LYS A 855 79.02 35.05 33.92
C LYS A 855 77.98 33.92 33.85
N SER A 856 76.70 34.06 33.75
CA SER A 856 75.89 32.85 33.67
C SER A 856 74.67 32.87 32.68
N LYS A 857 74.87 33.57 31.56
CA LYS A 857 73.80 33.77 30.54
C LYS A 857 73.49 32.58 29.66
N LEU A 858 74.20 31.50 29.71
CA LEU A 858 74.02 30.43 28.68
C LEU A 858 73.52 29.09 29.21
N GLU A 859 73.60 28.78 30.48
CA GLU A 859 73.22 27.48 31.02
C GLU A 859 71.82 27.42 31.67
N GLU A 860 71.26 28.55 32.15
CA GLU A 860 69.98 28.57 32.79
C GLU A 860 68.78 28.52 31.81
N LEU A 861 68.98 29.01 30.61
CA LEU A 861 67.87 29.10 29.65
C LEU A 861 67.39 27.72 29.10
N ASN A 862 68.24 26.72 29.09
CA ASN A 862 67.93 25.38 28.67
C ASN A 862 67.32 24.51 29.75
N HIS A 863 67.66 24.75 31.03
CA HIS A 863 67.11 23.96 32.11
C HIS A 863 65.66 24.32 32.50
N ALA A 864 65.29 25.62 32.43
CA ALA A 864 63.99 26.12 32.79
C ALA A 864 62.89 25.65 31.72
N LYS A 865 63.31 25.59 30.43
CA LYS A 865 62.45 25.12 29.36
C LYS A 865 62.09 23.63 29.53
N LEU A 866 63.03 22.85 30.01
CA LEU A 866 62.82 21.40 30.20
C LEU A 866 61.90 21.06 31.38
N GLN A 867 62.03 21.82 32.48
CA GLN A 867 61.23 21.62 33.66
C GLN A 867 59.77 22.07 33.52
N PHE A 868 59.54 23.17 32.80
CA PHE A 868 58.20 23.69 32.54
C PHE A 868 57.30 22.72 31.77
N PHE A 869 57.83 22.12 30.71
CA PHE A 869 57.06 21.18 29.92
C PHE A 869 56.82 19.83 30.61
N THR A 870 57.71 19.39 31.45
CA THR A 870 57.55 18.15 32.21
C THR A 870 56.47 18.31 33.32
N ASN A 871 56.41 19.46 33.93
CA ASN A 871 55.46 19.74 35.03
C ASN A 871 54.04 19.92 34.47
N ILE A 872 53.83 20.66 33.37
CA ILE A 872 52.50 20.83 32.76
C ILE A 872 51.93 19.49 32.31
N THR A 873 52.78 18.63 31.74
CA THR A 873 52.30 17.31 31.28
C THR A 873 51.94 16.43 32.47
N HIS A 874 52.65 16.48 33.57
CA HIS A 874 52.30 15.78 34.78
C HIS A 874 51.03 16.33 35.47
N GLU A 875 50.88 17.67 35.49
CA GLU A 875 49.70 18.32 36.07
C GLU A 875 48.42 18.15 35.26
N LEU A 876 48.56 17.93 33.94
CA LEU A 876 47.41 17.63 33.07
C LEU A 876 47.05 16.13 33.09
N LEU A 877 48.03 15.23 33.26
CA LEU A 877 47.77 13.79 33.35
C LEU A 877 46.99 13.40 34.64
N THR A 878 47.33 14.04 35.75
CA THR A 878 46.73 13.72 37.04
C THR A 878 45.24 13.98 37.10
N PRO A 879 44.69 15.17 36.73
CA PRO A 879 43.24 15.37 36.72
C PRO A 879 42.50 14.48 35.69
N LEU A 880 43.14 14.20 34.55
CA LEU A 880 42.56 13.31 33.54
C LEU A 880 42.44 11.88 34.04
N THR A 881 43.43 11.42 34.81
CA THR A 881 43.38 10.08 35.42
C THR A 881 42.32 10.01 36.51
N ILE A 882 42.14 11.08 37.30
CA ILE A 882 41.06 11.18 38.30
C ILE A 882 39.68 11.19 37.62
N ILE A 883 39.51 11.95 36.55
CA ILE A 883 38.27 11.99 35.81
C ILE A 883 37.96 10.61 35.22
N SER A 884 38.96 9.87 34.70
CA SER A 884 38.79 8.50 34.23
C SER A 884 38.32 7.57 35.34
N ALA A 885 38.94 7.63 36.48
CA ALA A 885 38.56 6.80 37.63
C ALA A 885 37.16 7.14 38.17
N THR A 886 36.77 8.42 38.11
CA THR A 886 35.41 8.85 38.53
C THR A 886 34.36 8.36 37.55
N VAL A 887 34.65 8.30 36.25
CA VAL A 887 33.76 7.73 35.21
C VAL A 887 33.59 6.22 35.41
N ASP A 888 34.70 5.53 35.77
CA ASP A 888 34.65 4.09 36.05
C ASP A 888 33.88 3.81 37.36
N GLU A 889 33.98 4.66 38.37
CA GLU A 889 33.22 4.56 39.63
C GLU A 889 31.71 4.88 39.39
N LEU A 890 31.39 5.86 38.58
CA LEU A 890 30.01 6.18 38.17
C LEU A 890 29.39 5.01 37.42
N LYS A 891 30.15 4.35 36.55
CA LYS A 891 29.72 3.15 35.83
C LYS A 891 29.37 1.98 36.79
N MET A 892 30.10 1.83 37.88
CA MET A 892 29.83 0.81 38.88
C MET A 892 28.68 1.16 39.82
N ARG A 893 28.45 2.45 40.12
CA ARG A 893 27.41 2.90 41.05
C ARG A 893 26.02 3.03 40.41
N PHE A 894 25.95 3.27 39.12
CA PHE A 894 24.70 3.50 38.43
C PHE A 894 24.61 2.71 37.11
N PRO A 895 24.43 1.36 37.18
CA PRO A 895 24.30 0.53 35.99
C PRO A 895 23.00 0.88 35.25
N GLY A 896 23.06 1.13 33.95
CA GLY A 896 21.91 1.46 33.10
C GLY A 896 22.21 2.53 32.03
N HIS A 897 23.37 3.13 32.10
CA HIS A 897 23.79 4.16 31.12
C HIS A 897 25.14 3.82 30.46
N ASP A 898 25.36 2.52 30.20
CA ASP A 898 26.63 2.00 29.72
C ASP A 898 27.16 2.69 28.46
N ASP A 899 26.28 3.14 27.58
CA ASP A 899 26.67 3.82 26.35
C ASP A 899 27.25 5.22 26.63
N LEU A 900 26.70 5.96 27.58
CA LEU A 900 27.19 7.28 27.98
C LEU A 900 28.57 7.19 28.64
N TYR A 901 28.77 6.22 29.53
CA TYR A 901 30.06 5.99 30.21
C TYR A 901 31.12 5.49 29.23
N THR A 902 30.74 4.74 28.22
CA THR A 902 31.65 4.25 27.19
C THR A 902 32.15 5.41 26.32
N VAL A 903 31.28 6.36 25.95
CA VAL A 903 31.66 7.55 25.18
C VAL A 903 32.56 8.47 26.00
N MET A 904 32.24 8.69 27.28
CA MET A 904 33.07 9.51 28.16
C MET A 904 34.47 8.88 28.39
N GLY A 905 34.53 7.58 28.67
CA GLY A 905 35.78 6.84 28.88
C GLY A 905 36.65 6.84 27.60
N SER A 906 36.04 6.72 26.41
CA SER A 906 36.78 6.74 25.14
C SER A 906 37.40 8.10 24.86
N ASN A 907 36.72 9.20 25.14
CA ASN A 907 37.24 10.54 24.96
C ASN A 907 38.34 10.90 25.96
N ILE A 908 38.20 10.47 27.20
CA ILE A 908 39.23 10.63 28.24
C ILE A 908 40.47 9.81 27.83
N SER A 909 40.31 8.57 27.43
CA SER A 909 41.39 7.71 26.96
C SER A 909 42.11 8.29 25.72
N ARG A 910 41.37 8.97 24.86
CA ARG A 910 41.94 9.67 23.70
C ARG A 910 42.78 10.87 24.10
N LEU A 911 42.38 11.66 25.10
CA LEU A 911 43.14 12.80 25.63
C LEU A 911 44.39 12.33 26.37
N ILE A 912 44.29 11.26 27.19
CA ILE A 912 45.47 10.67 27.85
C ILE A 912 46.51 10.18 26.84
N ARG A 913 46.04 9.53 25.76
CA ARG A 913 46.89 9.03 24.67
C ARG A 913 47.63 10.16 23.95
N LEU A 914 46.95 11.31 23.68
CA LEU A 914 47.53 12.48 23.09
C LEU A 914 48.62 13.11 23.99
N LEU A 915 48.39 13.19 25.30
CA LEU A 915 49.40 13.65 26.26
C LEU A 915 50.59 12.71 26.37
N GLN A 916 50.35 11.39 26.30
CA GLN A 916 51.43 10.39 26.26
C GLN A 916 52.28 10.49 24.98
N GLN A 917 51.64 10.76 23.82
CA GLN A 917 52.35 11.00 22.55
C GLN A 917 53.25 12.25 22.61
N ILE A 918 52.81 13.33 23.29
CA ILE A 918 53.62 14.53 23.50
C ILE A 918 54.82 14.20 24.38
N LEU A 919 54.66 13.38 25.40
CA LEU A 919 55.74 12.91 26.25
C LEU A 919 56.74 12.01 25.53
N GLU A 920 56.27 11.12 24.66
CA GLU A 920 57.12 10.23 23.85
C GLU A 920 57.87 11.01 22.75
N PHE A 921 57.25 11.97 22.12
CA PHE A 921 57.88 12.86 21.14
C PHE A 921 59.07 13.64 21.82
N ARG A 922 58.86 14.11 23.05
CA ARG A 922 59.91 14.76 23.87
C ARG A 922 61.01 13.83 24.28
N LYS A 923 60.74 12.58 24.66
CA LYS A 923 61.79 11.57 24.93
C LYS A 923 62.65 11.28 23.71
N ALA A 924 62.07 11.37 22.51
CA ALA A 924 62.79 11.27 21.25
C ALA A 924 63.71 12.47 21.00
N GLU A 925 63.28 13.71 21.31
CA GLU A 925 64.03 14.94 21.15
C GLU A 925 65.24 15.04 22.13
N THR A 926 65.12 14.43 23.32
CA THR A 926 66.16 14.44 24.32
C THR A 926 67.16 13.28 24.23
N GLY A 927 67.04 12.42 23.21
CA GLY A 927 67.93 11.27 22.99
C GLY A 927 67.71 10.08 23.90
N ASN A 928 66.67 10.08 24.77
CA ASN A 928 66.39 9.05 25.77
C ASN A 928 65.35 7.97 25.32
N LEU A 929 65.11 7.82 24.02
CA LEU A 929 64.22 6.78 23.50
C LEU A 929 64.93 5.43 23.39
N LYS A 930 64.65 4.52 24.29
CA LYS A 930 65.03 3.11 24.09
C LYS A 930 63.94 2.43 23.25
N LEU A 931 64.20 2.18 21.97
CA LEU A 931 63.42 1.33 21.14
C LEU A 931 63.41 -0.11 21.67
N ARG A 932 62.30 -0.58 22.18
CA ARG A 932 62.06 -2.01 22.38
C ARG A 932 61.38 -2.57 21.11
N VAL A 933 62.17 -3.23 20.34
CA VAL A 933 61.65 -4.05 19.24
C VAL A 933 61.38 -5.44 19.85
N SER A 934 60.11 -5.90 19.84
CA SER A 934 59.81 -7.31 20.10
C SER A 934 59.56 -7.96 18.76
N PRO A 935 59.90 -9.27 18.56
CA PRO A 935 59.74 -10.01 17.34
C PRO A 935 58.25 -10.17 16.89
#